data_5435288733a20fccac2b2d3ce1bb0c65
#
_entry.id   5435288733a20fccac2b2d3ce1bb0c65
#
_cell.length_a   1.000
_cell.length_b   1.000
_cell.length_c   1.000
_cell.angle_alpha   90.00
_cell.angle_beta   90.00
_cell.angle_gamma   90.00
#
_symmetry.space_group_name_H-M   'P 1'
#
loop_
_entity.id
_entity.type
_entity.pdbx_description
1 polymer ?
#
loop_
_entity_poly.entity_id
_entity_poly.type
_entity_poly.pdbx_seq_one_letter_code
_entity_poly.pdbx_strand_id
1 'polypeptide(L)'
;MDERPCRDKLRIDDSGKRTQIVDCPLLAVCPAQAAVRRVPTAQVWVATPAALLASRAEPATYKTQWVIPAQHELDLLVADEADQVMTQFDKQFMHHEPLTSPDGWSSRIALAWHEGLARTWYRPMAERQGLRYQQYAAYHAAALAGLLPLLMRLLTEGQEGEGAGSELLGEVTADGPFSGHTLLMRLARAMHGITSRVEEQQQSHLWERAEEYFHTHFARLVEDPFGTPPPGLKLLVDTMTSGYDTESSAEEVAQDWLTHHIPEGMPHPGERLAEFARVLVAGCWSARITNTVFELSHMQESLRSLMGAEDTNNMLAHQPKPELLALVPEQPMGNMMALQWTRNPKQDRGSLDLLWLRGVGRWLLYHLHDLLACEGVEGPHVLLSSATSYNPLSARYHIDILPTLILREPPDCADAIRKSRLYFRPRRRPGHERGIYVSGAGGRGARQAAVRAMTDAVCTPDPGAAHSLLEQVLEGCDPDRRRALFVALSTEDAATSAHYMNTRTGVRAVHVVPDRQAPGLYGLNHRRISAFPRTDAQVMAAAEGSAGRGHNMLNEHGVAAIQAIFYLARLHPPPTDLSFPLAVLNAQAMQRLLNPILCDDPDADAANEMRKLAFGARATWSTMMGRPLNFRAMKEDYLRHAFVADQGASLYQTTGRGLRGNVPVQVYLLDAAFAPRAADPRDTAPDTDRTSVLVACRDLTRQMLADPGPTADPRARLNHQIHTAVWGLLGHLLDTIDWG
;
A
#
# COMPACT_ATOMS: atom_id res chain seq x y z
N MET A 1 -2.88 2.91 31.46
CA MET A 1 -1.93 3.94 30.93
C MET A 1 -0.54 3.38 31.07
N ASP A 2 0.04 2.94 29.99
CA ASP A 2 1.44 2.53 29.98
C ASP A 2 2.31 3.78 29.74
N GLU A 3 2.38 4.65 30.73
CA GLU A 3 3.37 5.71 30.73
C GLU A 3 4.74 5.04 30.81
N ARG A 4 5.51 5.14 29.75
CA ARG A 4 6.89 4.65 29.71
C ARG A 4 7.80 5.84 30.04
N PRO A 5 8.14 6.05 31.33
CA PRO A 5 8.86 7.24 31.78
C PRO A 5 10.24 7.38 31.15
N CYS A 6 10.76 6.32 30.54
CA CYS A 6 12.03 6.33 29.80
C CYS A 6 11.91 6.82 28.35
N ARG A 7 10.69 7.00 27.84
CA ARG A 7 10.42 7.52 26.50
C ARG A 7 9.76 8.89 26.52
N ASP A 8 9.05 9.17 27.59
CA ASP A 8 8.36 10.43 27.80
C ASP A 8 8.92 11.06 29.10
N LYS A 9 9.12 12.35 29.09
CA LYS A 9 9.53 13.07 30.29
C LYS A 9 8.44 12.92 31.35
N LEU A 10 8.81 12.58 32.58
CA LEU A 10 7.89 12.46 33.70
C LEU A 10 7.21 13.81 33.92
N ARG A 11 5.89 13.82 33.97
CA ARG A 11 5.11 14.99 34.42
C ARG A 11 4.92 14.86 35.93
N ILE A 12 5.49 15.80 36.67
CA ILE A 12 5.22 15.94 38.10
C ILE A 12 4.24 17.06 38.24
N ASP A 13 3.02 16.76 38.74
CA ASP A 13 2.01 17.76 39.05
C ASP A 13 2.34 18.37 40.39
N ASP A 14 2.77 19.60 40.38
CA ASP A 14 3.02 20.38 41.60
C ASP A 14 1.81 21.28 41.85
N SER A 15 0.86 20.80 42.63
CA SER A 15 -0.29 21.59 43.13
C SER A 15 -1.17 22.31 42.11
N GLY A 16 -1.41 21.67 40.96
CA GLY A 16 -2.48 22.08 40.02
C GLY A 16 -2.18 23.26 39.12
N LYS A 17 -0.95 23.77 39.04
CA LYS A 17 -0.67 24.96 38.21
C LYS A 17 0.44 24.87 37.17
N ARG A 18 1.41 23.97 37.25
CA ARG A 18 2.40 23.73 36.18
C ARG A 18 2.90 22.31 36.21
N THR A 19 2.80 21.63 35.05
CA THR A 19 3.42 20.33 34.84
C THR A 19 4.91 20.54 34.57
N GLN A 20 5.80 20.17 35.48
CA GLN A 20 7.23 20.11 35.18
C GLN A 20 7.52 18.82 34.42
N ILE A 21 8.24 18.94 33.33
CA ILE A 21 8.73 17.80 32.56
C ILE A 21 10.13 17.50 33.07
N VAL A 22 10.33 16.33 33.67
CA VAL A 22 11.60 15.90 34.21
C VAL A 22 12.02 14.58 33.58
N ASP A 23 13.34 14.37 33.47
CA ASP A 23 13.85 13.10 32.99
C ASP A 23 13.70 12.01 34.04
N CYS A 24 13.57 10.75 33.60
CA CYS A 24 13.55 9.62 34.51
C CYS A 24 14.86 9.57 35.32
N PRO A 25 14.82 9.55 36.66
CA PRO A 25 16.04 9.54 37.50
C PRO A 25 16.92 8.30 37.28
N LEU A 26 16.36 7.22 36.70
CA LEU A 26 17.09 6.00 36.36
C LEU A 26 17.62 6.02 34.92
N LEU A 27 17.44 7.08 34.14
CA LEU A 27 17.82 7.15 32.72
C LEU A 27 19.29 6.78 32.51
N ALA A 28 20.20 7.28 33.38
CA ALA A 28 21.63 7.03 33.29
C ALA A 28 22.06 5.56 33.52
N VAL A 29 21.27 4.79 34.24
CA VAL A 29 21.57 3.39 34.59
C VAL A 29 20.58 2.39 34.04
N CYS A 30 19.52 2.83 33.34
CA CYS A 30 18.45 2.00 32.86
C CYS A 30 18.93 0.98 31.81
N PRO A 31 18.77 -0.34 32.03
CA PRO A 31 19.16 -1.35 31.03
C PRO A 31 18.44 -1.21 29.69
N ALA A 32 17.19 -0.76 29.71
CA ALA A 32 16.40 -0.53 28.45
C ALA A 32 16.98 0.58 27.58
N GLN A 33 17.75 1.51 28.14
CA GLN A 33 18.42 2.59 27.43
C GLN A 33 19.90 2.33 27.16
N ALA A 34 20.42 1.16 27.55
CA ALA A 34 21.86 0.85 27.44
C ALA A 34 22.35 0.89 25.99
N ALA A 35 21.53 0.43 25.04
CA ALA A 35 21.84 0.48 23.60
C ALA A 35 21.96 1.94 23.12
N VAL A 36 21.00 2.78 23.44
CA VAL A 36 20.98 4.20 23.05
C VAL A 36 22.19 4.96 23.59
N ARG A 37 22.54 4.72 24.85
CA ARG A 37 23.72 5.37 25.47
C ARG A 37 25.07 4.96 24.86
N ARG A 38 25.14 3.80 24.21
CA ARG A 38 26.35 3.33 23.53
C ARG A 38 26.51 3.89 22.12
N VAL A 39 25.44 4.36 21.48
CA VAL A 39 25.50 4.83 20.10
C VAL A 39 26.56 5.91 19.89
N PRO A 40 26.69 6.96 20.72
CA PRO A 40 27.67 8.01 20.49
C PRO A 40 29.14 7.53 20.49
N THR A 41 29.42 6.38 21.09
CA THR A 41 30.77 5.80 21.16
C THR A 41 30.95 4.58 20.26
N ALA A 42 29.88 4.18 19.54
CA ALA A 42 29.91 3.02 18.67
C ALA A 42 30.52 3.39 17.29
N GLN A 43 31.45 2.56 16.83
CA GLN A 43 32.04 2.72 15.49
C GLN A 43 31.09 2.33 14.37
N VAL A 44 30.11 1.47 14.65
CA VAL A 44 29.10 1.01 13.68
C VAL A 44 27.72 1.14 14.29
N TRP A 45 26.84 1.84 13.56
CA TRP A 45 25.42 1.95 13.88
C TRP A 45 24.62 1.04 12.92
N VAL A 46 23.70 0.27 13.48
CA VAL A 46 22.76 -0.55 12.71
C VAL A 46 21.35 -0.12 13.06
N ALA A 47 20.61 0.35 12.08
CA ALA A 47 19.25 0.82 12.25
C ALA A 47 18.33 0.34 11.12
N THR A 48 17.05 0.19 11.43
CA THR A 48 16.04 0.07 10.36
C THR A 48 15.71 1.45 9.80
N PRO A 49 15.25 1.55 8.53
CA PRO A 49 14.85 2.84 7.95
C PRO A 49 13.81 3.58 8.80
N ALA A 50 12.85 2.83 9.36
CA ALA A 50 11.84 3.40 10.26
C ALA A 50 12.45 3.92 11.57
N ALA A 51 13.46 3.24 12.13
CA ALA A 51 14.14 3.70 13.35
C ALA A 51 14.95 4.98 13.06
N LEU A 52 15.63 5.06 11.93
CA LEU A 52 16.39 6.24 11.52
C LEU A 52 15.52 7.50 11.48
N LEU A 53 14.32 7.40 10.96
CA LEU A 53 13.40 8.54 10.78
C LEU A 53 12.47 8.76 11.98
N ALA A 54 11.96 7.69 12.61
CA ALA A 54 10.90 7.82 13.60
C ALA A 54 11.40 7.79 15.06
N SER A 55 12.55 7.13 15.32
CA SER A 55 13.09 7.03 16.67
C SER A 55 13.92 8.27 17.03
N ARG A 56 13.85 8.66 18.30
CA ARG A 56 14.63 9.78 18.83
C ARG A 56 16.03 9.33 19.19
N ALA A 57 17.01 10.18 18.97
CA ALA A 57 18.41 9.92 19.28
C ALA A 57 18.65 9.76 20.77
N GLU A 58 18.03 10.63 21.57
CA GLU A 58 18.07 10.57 23.04
C GLU A 58 16.71 10.93 23.61
N PRO A 59 16.26 10.26 24.70
CA PRO A 59 15.03 10.67 25.38
C PRO A 59 15.07 12.12 25.88
N ALA A 60 16.23 12.59 26.30
CA ALA A 60 16.44 13.94 26.83
C ALA A 60 16.52 15.02 25.76
N THR A 61 16.97 14.72 24.55
CA THR A 61 17.09 15.68 23.43
C THR A 61 15.77 15.96 22.70
N TYR A 62 14.76 15.35 23.14
CA TYR A 62 13.33 15.57 23.01
C TYR A 62 12.72 15.61 21.59
N LYS A 63 13.44 15.93 20.55
CA LYS A 63 12.82 15.99 19.18
C LYS A 63 13.72 15.50 18.06
N THR A 64 15.00 15.25 18.34
CA THR A 64 15.97 14.92 17.29
C THR A 64 15.86 13.45 16.89
N GLN A 65 15.57 13.17 15.65
CA GLN A 65 15.59 11.83 15.07
C GLN A 65 17.03 11.43 14.73
N TRP A 66 17.25 10.11 14.65
CA TRP A 66 18.59 9.56 14.36
C TRP A 66 19.16 9.99 13.01
N VAL A 67 18.32 10.37 12.06
CA VAL A 67 18.78 10.88 10.76
C VAL A 67 19.63 12.15 10.91
N ILE A 68 19.35 13.01 11.88
CA ILE A 68 20.08 14.25 12.09
C ILE A 68 21.49 13.98 12.69
N PRO A 69 21.65 13.28 13.84
CA PRO A 69 22.98 12.89 14.30
C PRO A 69 23.77 12.08 13.26
N ALA A 70 23.11 11.28 12.46
CA ALA A 70 23.79 10.52 11.40
C ALA A 70 24.47 11.42 10.37
N GLN A 71 23.96 12.64 10.11
CA GLN A 71 24.59 13.60 9.20
C GLN A 71 25.89 14.18 9.78
N HIS A 72 26.00 14.26 11.10
CA HIS A 72 27.16 14.87 11.79
C HIS A 72 28.23 13.85 12.18
N GLU A 73 27.81 12.60 12.48
CA GLU A 73 28.66 11.63 13.17
C GLU A 73 29.15 10.48 12.29
N LEU A 74 28.53 10.28 11.10
CA LEU A 74 28.90 9.16 10.24
C LEU A 74 29.76 9.59 9.08
N ASP A 75 30.87 8.87 8.84
CA ASP A 75 31.69 9.01 7.63
C ASP A 75 31.04 8.30 6.43
N LEU A 76 30.38 7.15 6.69
CA LEU A 76 29.77 6.30 5.69
C LEU A 76 28.41 5.77 6.14
N LEU A 77 27.40 5.93 5.29
CA LEU A 77 26.08 5.33 5.43
C LEU A 77 25.89 4.27 4.37
N VAL A 78 25.61 3.02 4.76
CA VAL A 78 25.30 1.92 3.84
C VAL A 78 23.82 1.61 3.93
N ALA A 79 23.09 1.79 2.82
CA ALA A 79 21.70 1.38 2.66
C ALA A 79 21.66 0.04 1.93
N ASP A 80 21.53 -1.05 2.68
CA ASP A 80 21.31 -2.38 2.11
C ASP A 80 19.86 -2.56 1.71
N GLU A 81 19.59 -3.26 0.59
CA GLU A 81 18.27 -3.33 -0.03
C GLU A 81 17.67 -1.92 -0.25
N ALA A 82 18.45 -1.03 -0.89
CA ALA A 82 18.16 0.40 -1.02
C ALA A 82 16.76 0.70 -1.59
N ASP A 83 16.23 -0.13 -2.48
CA ASP A 83 14.86 -0.05 -2.99
C ASP A 83 13.81 -0.28 -1.89
N GLN A 84 14.09 -1.14 -0.89
CA GLN A 84 13.22 -1.28 0.28
C GLN A 84 13.35 -0.10 1.24
N VAL A 85 14.56 0.42 1.42
CA VAL A 85 14.78 1.64 2.22
C VAL A 85 13.95 2.79 1.64
N MET A 86 13.99 2.97 0.32
CA MET A 86 13.19 3.95 -0.41
C MET A 86 11.67 3.76 -0.16
N THR A 87 11.18 2.54 -0.28
CA THR A 87 9.77 2.20 -0.02
C THR A 87 9.37 2.47 1.44
N GLN A 88 10.27 2.21 2.38
CA GLN A 88 10.03 2.49 3.80
C GLN A 88 10.03 4.00 4.09
N PHE A 89 10.90 4.77 3.44
CA PHE A 89 10.90 6.22 3.55
C PHE A 89 9.58 6.80 3.02
N ASP A 90 9.11 6.38 1.85
CA ASP A 90 7.80 6.78 1.33
C ASP A 90 6.68 6.55 2.35
N LYS A 91 6.65 5.38 2.98
CA LYS A 91 5.62 5.01 3.97
C LYS A 91 5.65 5.89 5.24
N GLN A 92 6.79 6.45 5.62
CA GLN A 92 6.87 7.35 6.77
C GLN A 92 6.11 8.67 6.55
N PHE A 93 5.87 9.05 5.29
CA PHE A 93 5.15 10.26 4.90
C PHE A 93 3.70 9.99 4.50
N MET A 94 3.24 8.77 4.64
CA MET A 94 1.82 8.40 4.60
C MET A 94 1.28 8.33 6.02
N HIS A 95 0.41 9.26 6.36
CA HIS A 95 -0.19 9.33 7.68
C HIS A 95 -1.50 8.52 7.72
N HIS A 96 -1.68 7.74 8.78
CA HIS A 96 -2.87 6.96 9.07
C HIS A 96 -3.39 7.36 10.44
N GLU A 97 -4.57 7.99 10.49
CA GLU A 97 -5.16 8.54 11.71
C GLU A 97 -6.59 8.07 11.92
N PRO A 98 -6.91 7.45 13.07
CA PRO A 98 -8.29 7.15 13.44
C PRO A 98 -9.08 8.44 13.64
N LEU A 99 -10.22 8.59 12.93
CA LEU A 99 -11.12 9.73 13.12
C LEU A 99 -12.11 9.48 14.26
N THR A 100 -12.63 8.26 14.40
CA THR A 100 -13.82 7.94 15.20
C THR A 100 -13.53 7.18 16.49
N SER A 101 -12.28 6.90 16.83
CA SER A 101 -11.95 6.33 18.14
C SER A 101 -12.10 7.40 19.24
N PRO A 102 -12.31 7.00 20.53
CA PRO A 102 -12.37 7.95 21.65
C PRO A 102 -11.14 8.87 21.72
N ASP A 103 -9.96 8.34 21.38
CA ASP A 103 -8.71 9.09 21.29
C ASP A 103 -8.39 9.51 19.84
N GLY A 104 -9.40 9.47 18.95
CA GLY A 104 -9.27 9.81 17.53
C GLY A 104 -9.09 11.31 17.32
N TRP A 105 -8.61 11.65 16.12
CA TRP A 105 -8.32 13.03 15.74
C TRP A 105 -9.51 13.97 15.95
N SER A 106 -10.71 13.57 15.56
CA SER A 106 -11.91 14.40 15.69
C SER A 106 -12.21 14.76 17.14
N SER A 107 -12.09 13.78 18.06
CA SER A 107 -12.31 13.99 19.50
C SER A 107 -11.22 14.90 20.10
N ARG A 108 -9.97 14.70 19.74
CA ARG A 108 -8.85 15.50 20.21
C ARG A 108 -8.93 16.96 19.74
N ILE A 109 -9.29 17.19 18.48
CA ILE A 109 -9.49 18.54 17.95
C ILE A 109 -10.62 19.27 18.67
N ALA A 110 -11.75 18.60 18.88
CA ALA A 110 -12.87 19.20 19.59
C ALA A 110 -12.48 19.55 21.04
N LEU A 111 -11.82 18.64 21.75
CA LEU A 111 -11.34 18.88 23.11
C LEU A 111 -10.35 20.04 23.17
N ALA A 112 -9.33 20.03 22.31
CA ALA A 112 -8.31 21.09 22.24
C ALA A 112 -8.93 22.48 21.95
N TRP A 113 -9.94 22.52 21.07
CA TRP A 113 -10.67 23.74 20.76
C TRP A 113 -11.42 24.27 21.98
N HIS A 114 -12.21 23.42 22.66
CA HIS A 114 -12.95 23.82 23.84
C HIS A 114 -12.06 24.23 25.01
N GLU A 115 -10.98 23.51 25.25
CA GLU A 115 -9.98 23.88 26.26
C GLU A 115 -9.30 25.20 25.91
N GLY A 116 -8.93 25.42 24.64
CA GLY A 116 -8.34 26.66 24.16
C GLY A 116 -9.28 27.87 24.35
N LEU A 117 -10.56 27.71 24.01
CA LEU A 117 -11.58 28.74 24.25
C LEU A 117 -11.72 29.08 25.73
N ALA A 118 -11.77 28.06 26.60
CA ALA A 118 -11.91 28.26 28.03
C ALA A 118 -10.66 28.98 28.63
N ARG A 119 -9.44 28.61 28.22
CA ARG A 119 -8.20 29.23 28.68
C ARG A 119 -8.05 30.69 28.26
N THR A 120 -8.55 31.05 27.07
CA THR A 120 -8.40 32.37 26.47
C THR A 120 -9.64 33.25 26.61
N TRP A 121 -10.60 32.84 27.47
CA TRP A 121 -11.86 33.57 27.66
C TRP A 121 -12.59 33.86 26.35
N TYR A 122 -12.67 32.83 25.47
CA TYR A 122 -13.35 32.90 24.17
C TYR A 122 -12.79 33.95 23.20
N ARG A 123 -11.57 34.44 23.42
CA ARG A 123 -10.92 35.44 22.58
C ARG A 123 -10.89 35.07 21.09
N PRO A 124 -10.58 33.80 20.70
CA PRO A 124 -10.60 33.39 19.31
C PRO A 124 -11.96 33.60 18.61
N MET A 125 -13.06 33.55 19.36
CA MET A 125 -14.40 33.80 18.80
C MET A 125 -14.66 35.27 18.42
N ALA A 126 -13.84 36.19 18.87
CA ALA A 126 -13.88 37.60 18.43
C ALA A 126 -13.15 37.83 17.09
N GLU A 127 -12.42 36.81 16.59
CA GLU A 127 -11.64 36.91 15.38
C GLU A 127 -12.25 36.09 14.23
N ARG A 128 -12.13 36.63 13.01
CA ARG A 128 -12.67 35.97 11.80
C ARG A 128 -12.12 34.53 11.61
N GLN A 129 -10.86 34.28 11.92
CA GLN A 129 -10.24 32.96 11.80
C GLN A 129 -10.82 31.98 12.82
N GLY A 130 -11.04 32.39 14.06
CA GLY A 130 -11.65 31.54 15.07
C GLY A 130 -13.09 31.18 14.75
N LEU A 131 -13.88 32.13 14.25
CA LEU A 131 -15.24 31.86 13.78
C LEU A 131 -15.25 30.88 12.59
N ARG A 132 -14.34 31.04 11.65
CA ARG A 132 -14.18 30.12 10.53
C ARG A 132 -13.79 28.72 10.99
N TYR A 133 -12.86 28.61 11.95
CA TYR A 133 -12.48 27.33 12.53
C TYR A 133 -13.68 26.63 13.20
N GLN A 134 -14.43 27.35 14.02
CA GLN A 134 -15.64 26.84 14.66
C GLN A 134 -16.66 26.33 13.64
N GLN A 135 -16.85 27.06 12.55
CA GLN A 135 -17.74 26.65 11.47
C GLN A 135 -17.29 25.34 10.81
N TYR A 136 -16.00 25.23 10.47
CA TYR A 136 -15.49 23.98 9.88
C TYR A 136 -15.48 22.81 10.87
N ALA A 137 -15.27 23.06 12.16
CA ALA A 137 -15.39 22.04 13.19
C ALA A 137 -16.85 21.52 13.31
N ALA A 138 -17.84 22.40 13.22
CA ALA A 138 -19.24 22.01 13.18
C ALA A 138 -19.56 21.21 11.90
N TYR A 139 -19.08 21.64 10.74
CA TYR A 139 -19.25 20.90 9.49
C TYR A 139 -18.60 19.52 9.54
N HIS A 140 -17.44 19.41 10.17
CA HIS A 140 -16.77 18.11 10.35
C HIS A 140 -17.58 17.15 11.21
N ALA A 141 -18.09 17.65 12.35
CA ALA A 141 -18.92 16.85 13.23
C ALA A 141 -20.22 16.40 12.55
N ALA A 142 -20.88 17.29 11.80
CA ALA A 142 -22.08 16.98 11.04
C ALA A 142 -21.79 15.92 9.94
N ALA A 143 -20.68 16.05 9.23
CA ALA A 143 -20.30 15.11 8.19
C ALA A 143 -20.01 13.71 8.74
N LEU A 144 -19.35 13.61 9.90
CA LEU A 144 -19.15 12.33 10.59
C LEU A 144 -20.48 11.74 11.07
N ALA A 145 -21.35 12.57 11.67
CA ALA A 145 -22.67 12.14 12.13
C ALA A 145 -23.55 11.64 10.98
N GLY A 146 -23.38 12.17 9.76
CA GLY A 146 -24.09 11.72 8.57
C GLY A 146 -23.53 10.46 7.96
N LEU A 147 -22.19 10.31 7.90
CA LEU A 147 -21.56 9.16 7.27
C LEU A 147 -21.59 7.89 8.13
N LEU A 148 -21.33 8.02 9.44
CA LEU A 148 -21.18 6.85 10.33
C LEU A 148 -22.42 5.95 10.37
N PRO A 149 -23.67 6.44 10.46
CA PRO A 149 -24.85 5.58 10.44
C PRO A 149 -24.95 4.74 9.15
N LEU A 150 -24.56 5.31 8.00
CA LEU A 150 -24.56 4.59 6.72
C LEU A 150 -23.54 3.44 6.74
N LEU A 151 -22.33 3.69 7.26
CA LEU A 151 -21.30 2.66 7.38
C LEU A 151 -21.64 1.62 8.47
N MET A 152 -22.28 2.02 9.54
CA MET A 152 -22.70 1.10 10.62
C MET A 152 -23.80 0.13 10.16
N ARG A 153 -24.72 0.54 9.29
CA ARG A 153 -25.72 -0.38 8.69
C ARG A 153 -25.06 -1.56 7.98
N LEU A 154 -23.90 -1.37 7.37
CA LEU A 154 -23.14 -2.44 6.73
C LEU A 154 -22.65 -3.52 7.72
N LEU A 155 -22.60 -3.24 9.03
CA LEU A 155 -22.25 -4.22 10.05
C LEU A 155 -23.43 -5.16 10.36
N THR A 156 -24.66 -4.64 10.34
CA THR A 156 -25.88 -5.37 10.68
C THR A 156 -26.41 -6.19 9.50
N GLU A 157 -26.40 -5.63 8.31
CA GLU A 157 -26.93 -6.27 7.10
C GLU A 157 -26.09 -7.48 6.63
N GLY A 158 -24.80 -7.55 7.01
CA GLY A 158 -23.92 -8.69 6.70
C GLY A 158 -24.13 -9.95 7.56
N GLN A 159 -25.05 -9.93 8.52
CA GLN A 159 -25.37 -11.09 9.39
C GLN A 159 -26.62 -11.86 8.93
N GLU A 160 -27.47 -11.29 8.09
CA GLU A 160 -28.71 -11.90 7.64
C GLU A 160 -28.59 -12.41 6.19
N GLY A 161 -28.03 -13.60 6.02
CA GLY A 161 -28.25 -14.46 4.84
C GLY A 161 -27.21 -14.43 3.73
N GLU A 162 -26.64 -15.58 3.48
CA GLU A 162 -25.98 -15.95 2.24
C GLU A 162 -26.97 -15.81 1.07
N GLY A 163 -27.00 -14.69 0.38
CA GLY A 163 -27.82 -14.52 -0.81
C GLY A 163 -28.26 -13.10 -1.20
N ALA A 164 -28.19 -12.12 -0.32
CA ALA A 164 -28.39 -10.74 -0.72
C ALA A 164 -27.10 -10.21 -1.35
N GLY A 165 -27.16 -9.76 -2.60
CA GLY A 165 -26.02 -9.15 -3.28
C GLY A 165 -25.43 -8.03 -2.44
N SER A 166 -24.11 -7.99 -2.29
CA SER A 166 -23.41 -6.99 -1.47
C SER A 166 -23.84 -5.59 -1.95
N GLU A 167 -24.31 -4.76 -1.03
CA GLU A 167 -24.66 -3.38 -1.32
C GLU A 167 -23.44 -2.62 -1.86
N LEU A 168 -23.62 -1.78 -2.89
CA LEU A 168 -22.54 -1.04 -3.57
C LEU A 168 -21.63 -0.27 -2.59
N LEU A 169 -22.19 0.35 -1.55
CA LEU A 169 -21.42 1.02 -0.51
C LEU A 169 -20.54 0.02 0.25
N GLY A 170 -21.07 -1.16 0.58
CA GLY A 170 -20.34 -2.24 1.22
C GLY A 170 -19.20 -2.78 0.36
N GLU A 171 -19.45 -2.95 -0.93
CA GLU A 171 -18.41 -3.38 -1.88
C GLU A 171 -17.26 -2.37 -1.98
N VAL A 172 -17.57 -1.09 -2.16
CA VAL A 172 -16.54 -0.04 -2.28
C VAL A 172 -15.71 0.08 -1.01
N THR A 173 -16.34 0.05 0.16
CA THR A 173 -15.64 0.18 1.44
C THR A 173 -14.87 -1.09 1.84
N ALA A 174 -15.26 -2.26 1.32
CA ALA A 174 -14.54 -3.52 1.52
C ALA A 174 -13.35 -3.67 0.55
N ASP A 175 -13.41 -3.04 -0.63
CA ASP A 175 -12.36 -3.06 -1.64
C ASP A 175 -11.11 -2.26 -1.22
N GLY A 176 -11.20 -1.43 -0.18
CA GLY A 176 -10.06 -0.66 0.35
C GLY A 176 -10.39 0.77 0.74
N PRO A 177 -9.39 1.66 0.73
CA PRO A 177 -9.61 3.08 0.97
C PRO A 177 -10.54 3.70 -0.08
N PHE A 178 -11.36 4.64 0.36
CA PHE A 178 -12.33 5.33 -0.48
C PHE A 178 -12.32 6.86 -0.24
N SER A 179 -12.96 7.60 -1.13
CA SER A 179 -13.17 9.05 -1.01
C SER A 179 -14.54 9.40 -1.57
N GLY A 180 -14.96 10.65 -1.42
CA GLY A 180 -16.15 11.14 -2.09
C GLY A 180 -16.11 10.91 -3.60
N HIS A 181 -14.95 11.17 -4.23
CA HIS A 181 -14.73 10.90 -5.66
C HIS A 181 -14.96 9.41 -6.00
N THR A 182 -14.36 8.49 -5.21
CA THR A 182 -14.46 7.05 -5.45
C THR A 182 -15.91 6.56 -5.38
N LEU A 183 -16.65 6.98 -4.36
CA LEU A 183 -18.04 6.60 -4.17
C LEU A 183 -18.93 7.13 -5.30
N LEU A 184 -18.80 8.40 -5.64
CA LEU A 184 -19.63 9.03 -6.67
C LEU A 184 -19.28 8.53 -8.09
N MET A 185 -18.04 8.21 -8.37
CA MET A 185 -17.64 7.58 -9.62
C MET A 185 -18.19 6.15 -9.73
N ARG A 186 -18.17 5.37 -8.66
CA ARG A 186 -18.80 4.04 -8.63
C ARG A 186 -20.29 4.11 -8.81
N LEU A 187 -20.95 5.11 -8.22
CA LEU A 187 -22.36 5.38 -8.45
C LEU A 187 -22.65 5.67 -9.94
N ALA A 188 -21.88 6.59 -10.54
CA ALA A 188 -22.04 6.92 -11.97
C ALA A 188 -21.91 5.67 -12.86
N ARG A 189 -20.96 4.80 -12.56
CA ARG A 189 -20.77 3.52 -13.26
C ARG A 189 -21.94 2.56 -13.06
N ALA A 190 -22.39 2.40 -11.82
CA ALA A 190 -23.52 1.54 -11.51
C ALA A 190 -24.81 2.01 -12.22
N MET A 191 -25.02 3.32 -12.32
CA MET A 191 -26.14 3.91 -13.08
C MET A 191 -26.04 3.67 -14.59
N HIS A 192 -24.83 3.42 -15.12
CA HIS A 192 -24.61 3.02 -16.52
C HIS A 192 -24.56 1.49 -16.70
N GLY A 193 -25.04 0.72 -15.71
CA GLY A 193 -25.08 -0.74 -15.79
C GLY A 193 -23.73 -1.44 -15.60
N ILE A 194 -22.68 -0.71 -15.24
CA ILE A 194 -21.35 -1.27 -14.98
C ILE A 194 -21.30 -1.70 -13.52
N THR A 195 -21.71 -2.93 -13.22
CA THR A 195 -21.81 -3.45 -11.85
C THR A 195 -20.78 -4.53 -11.56
N SER A 196 -20.18 -5.14 -12.59
CA SER A 196 -19.19 -6.21 -12.39
C SER A 196 -17.87 -5.94 -13.10
N ARG A 197 -16.79 -6.53 -12.57
CA ARG A 197 -15.44 -6.45 -13.15
C ARG A 197 -15.32 -7.02 -14.57
N VAL A 198 -16.26 -7.87 -14.99
CA VAL A 198 -16.26 -8.50 -16.30
C VAL A 198 -16.87 -7.58 -17.35
N GLU A 199 -17.88 -6.81 -16.99
CA GLU A 199 -18.55 -5.83 -17.86
C GLU A 199 -17.64 -4.63 -18.17
N GLU A 200 -16.74 -4.29 -17.26
CA GLU A 200 -15.73 -3.23 -17.44
C GLU A 200 -14.87 -3.43 -18.71
N GLN A 201 -14.62 -4.66 -19.11
CA GLN A 201 -13.75 -4.95 -20.26
C GLN A 201 -14.47 -4.92 -21.61
N GLN A 202 -15.78 -5.12 -21.61
CA GLN A 202 -16.56 -5.27 -22.85
C GLN A 202 -17.21 -3.97 -23.33
N GLN A 203 -17.25 -2.92 -22.51
CA GLN A 203 -18.09 -1.74 -22.78
C GLN A 203 -17.34 -0.42 -22.54
N SER A 204 -16.24 -0.18 -23.28
CA SER A 204 -15.44 1.06 -23.14
C SER A 204 -16.26 2.35 -23.31
N HIS A 205 -17.28 2.34 -24.16
CA HIS A 205 -18.16 3.49 -24.39
C HIS A 205 -19.04 3.84 -23.19
N LEU A 206 -19.44 2.86 -22.37
CA LEU A 206 -20.21 3.14 -21.14
C LEU A 206 -19.35 3.77 -20.06
N TRP A 207 -18.05 3.46 -20.06
CA TRP A 207 -17.09 4.10 -19.17
C TRP A 207 -16.97 5.60 -19.43
N GLU A 208 -16.79 5.98 -20.68
CA GLU A 208 -16.70 7.38 -21.09
C GLU A 208 -17.96 8.14 -20.71
N ARG A 209 -19.13 7.55 -20.95
CA ARG A 209 -20.43 8.12 -20.54
C ARG A 209 -20.57 8.24 -19.03
N ALA A 210 -20.09 7.26 -18.26
CA ALA A 210 -20.12 7.33 -16.80
C ALA A 210 -19.16 8.41 -16.25
N GLU A 211 -17.99 8.59 -16.86
CA GLU A 211 -17.06 9.67 -16.54
C GLU A 211 -17.68 11.06 -16.88
N GLU A 212 -18.29 11.20 -18.03
CA GLU A 212 -19.00 12.44 -18.41
C GLU A 212 -20.16 12.75 -17.45
N TYR A 213 -20.94 11.73 -17.08
CA TYR A 213 -22.00 11.87 -16.10
C TYR A 213 -21.47 12.30 -14.73
N PHE A 214 -20.37 11.72 -14.27
CA PHE A 214 -19.72 12.13 -13.03
C PHE A 214 -19.26 13.60 -13.09
N HIS A 215 -18.61 14.00 -14.18
CA HIS A 215 -18.14 15.38 -14.34
C HIS A 215 -19.31 16.39 -14.39
N THR A 216 -20.40 16.03 -15.02
CA THR A 216 -21.58 16.88 -15.14
C THR A 216 -22.31 17.07 -13.81
N HIS A 217 -22.47 15.99 -13.04
CA HIS A 217 -23.37 15.99 -11.89
C HIS A 217 -22.64 15.94 -10.53
N PHE A 218 -21.47 15.32 -10.43
CA PHE A 218 -20.86 15.01 -9.15
C PHE A 218 -19.51 15.68 -8.87
N ALA A 219 -18.75 16.08 -9.90
CA ALA A 219 -17.39 16.61 -9.71
C ALA A 219 -17.34 17.78 -8.72
N ARG A 220 -18.28 18.72 -8.83
CA ARG A 220 -18.36 19.86 -7.91
C ARG A 220 -18.64 19.50 -6.46
N LEU A 221 -19.39 18.43 -6.21
CA LEU A 221 -19.67 17.96 -4.84
C LEU A 221 -18.40 17.46 -4.15
N VAL A 222 -17.39 17.06 -4.94
CA VAL A 222 -16.11 16.56 -4.44
C VAL A 222 -15.07 17.68 -4.36
N GLU A 223 -14.97 18.50 -5.39
CA GLU A 223 -13.94 19.53 -5.53
C GLU A 223 -14.18 20.72 -4.60
N ASP A 224 -15.43 21.12 -4.46
CA ASP A 224 -15.86 22.23 -3.59
C ASP A 224 -17.14 21.86 -2.82
N PRO A 225 -17.05 20.98 -1.81
CA PRO A 225 -18.22 20.40 -1.13
C PRO A 225 -19.01 21.40 -0.27
N PHE A 226 -18.51 22.63 -0.10
CA PHE A 226 -19.16 23.74 0.60
C PHE A 226 -19.51 24.93 -0.32
N GLY A 227 -19.14 24.83 -1.60
CA GLY A 227 -19.48 25.82 -2.60
C GLY A 227 -20.89 25.66 -3.17
N THR A 228 -21.14 26.31 -4.29
CA THR A 228 -22.41 26.21 -4.98
C THR A 228 -22.59 24.80 -5.57
N PRO A 229 -23.60 24.03 -5.15
CA PRO A 229 -23.83 22.69 -5.67
C PRO A 229 -24.23 22.73 -7.17
N PRO A 230 -24.08 21.62 -7.88
CA PRO A 230 -24.58 21.47 -9.25
C PRO A 230 -26.09 21.73 -9.31
N PRO A 231 -26.61 22.20 -10.47
CA PRO A 231 -28.04 22.35 -10.67
C PRO A 231 -28.81 21.06 -10.32
N GLY A 232 -29.91 21.21 -9.59
CA GLY A 232 -30.72 20.08 -9.13
C GLY A 232 -30.27 19.39 -7.84
N LEU A 233 -29.03 19.56 -7.40
CA LEU A 233 -28.54 18.97 -6.13
C LEU A 233 -28.53 19.95 -4.95
N LYS A 234 -29.05 21.17 -5.16
CA LYS A 234 -29.11 22.19 -4.11
C LYS A 234 -29.95 21.71 -2.92
N LEU A 235 -31.12 21.14 -3.18
CA LEU A 235 -32.01 20.64 -2.14
C LEU A 235 -31.34 19.55 -1.30
N LEU A 236 -30.62 18.61 -1.92
CA LEU A 236 -29.85 17.58 -1.21
C LEU A 236 -28.80 18.22 -0.29
N VAL A 237 -28.01 19.14 -0.82
CA VAL A 237 -26.96 19.83 -0.05
C VAL A 237 -27.55 20.65 1.09
N ASP A 238 -28.66 21.33 0.86
CA ASP A 238 -29.37 22.10 1.88
C ASP A 238 -29.92 21.17 2.96
N THR A 239 -30.56 20.04 2.61
CA THR A 239 -31.05 19.03 3.56
C THR A 239 -29.92 18.44 4.41
N MET A 240 -28.76 18.16 3.82
CA MET A 240 -27.59 17.67 4.56
C MET A 240 -27.00 18.72 5.53
N THR A 241 -27.22 20.01 5.28
CA THR A 241 -26.62 21.10 6.06
C THR A 241 -27.55 21.65 7.13
N SER A 242 -28.84 21.72 6.88
CA SER A 242 -29.82 22.37 7.77
C SER A 242 -30.25 21.55 8.97
N GLY A 243 -30.03 20.24 8.95
CA GLY A 243 -30.08 19.35 10.15
C GLY A 243 -31.39 19.21 10.94
N TYR A 244 -32.39 20.08 10.77
CA TYR A 244 -33.53 20.14 11.71
C TYR A 244 -34.90 20.42 11.12
N ASP A 245 -35.08 20.77 9.85
CA ASP A 245 -36.38 21.25 9.38
C ASP A 245 -36.83 20.75 7.98
N THR A 246 -36.38 19.60 7.54
CA THR A 246 -36.86 19.02 6.30
C THR A 246 -37.73 17.80 6.61
N GLU A 247 -38.96 17.79 6.08
CA GLU A 247 -39.86 16.64 6.16
C GLU A 247 -39.27 15.38 5.51
N SER A 248 -38.25 15.54 4.64
CA SER A 248 -37.60 14.46 3.93
C SER A 248 -36.14 14.25 4.36
N SER A 249 -35.74 13.02 4.51
CA SER A 249 -34.34 12.66 4.78
C SER A 249 -33.43 12.94 3.55
N ALA A 250 -32.13 13.10 3.78
CA ALA A 250 -31.18 13.26 2.69
C ALA A 250 -31.19 12.07 1.71
N GLU A 251 -31.48 10.86 2.19
CA GLU A 251 -31.62 9.66 1.36
C GLU A 251 -32.84 9.77 0.43
N GLU A 252 -33.99 10.25 0.94
CA GLU A 252 -35.20 10.43 0.16
C GLU A 252 -35.03 11.51 -0.93
N VAL A 253 -34.42 12.64 -0.59
CA VAL A 253 -34.12 13.70 -1.55
C VAL A 253 -33.13 13.20 -2.63
N ALA A 254 -32.14 12.43 -2.24
CA ALA A 254 -31.20 11.82 -3.17
C ALA A 254 -31.90 10.81 -4.11
N GLN A 255 -32.82 10.02 -3.55
CA GLN A 255 -33.61 9.04 -4.32
C GLN A 255 -34.53 9.72 -5.34
N ASP A 256 -35.21 10.80 -4.95
CA ASP A 256 -36.04 11.59 -5.85
C ASP A 256 -35.19 12.19 -7.00
N TRP A 257 -34.04 12.81 -6.65
CA TRP A 257 -33.14 13.37 -7.65
C TRP A 257 -32.66 12.29 -8.63
N LEU A 258 -32.21 11.13 -8.15
CA LEU A 258 -31.71 10.03 -8.96
C LEU A 258 -32.80 9.50 -9.92
N THR A 259 -34.06 9.45 -9.48
CA THR A 259 -35.21 9.03 -10.32
C THR A 259 -35.35 9.90 -11.56
N HIS A 260 -35.10 11.21 -11.45
CA HIS A 260 -35.22 12.18 -12.53
C HIS A 260 -33.92 12.34 -13.37
N HIS A 261 -32.80 11.73 -12.93
CA HIS A 261 -31.50 11.88 -13.58
C HIS A 261 -30.90 10.53 -14.00
N ILE A 262 -31.76 9.56 -14.35
CA ILE A 262 -31.31 8.29 -14.92
C ILE A 262 -30.60 8.56 -16.25
N PRO A 263 -29.39 8.03 -16.49
CA PRO A 263 -28.69 8.21 -17.76
C PRO A 263 -29.51 7.73 -18.94
N GLU A 264 -29.47 8.47 -20.04
CA GLU A 264 -30.23 8.17 -21.25
C GLU A 264 -29.91 6.78 -21.78
N GLY A 265 -30.96 6.01 -22.09
CA GLY A 265 -30.83 4.62 -22.58
C GLY A 265 -30.52 3.58 -21.49
N MET A 266 -30.50 3.98 -20.20
CA MET A 266 -30.33 3.04 -19.08
C MET A 266 -31.68 2.64 -18.47
N PRO A 267 -31.83 1.38 -18.02
CA PRO A 267 -33.04 0.95 -17.32
C PRO A 267 -33.16 1.64 -15.96
N HIS A 268 -34.40 1.84 -15.53
CA HIS A 268 -34.64 2.36 -14.17
C HIS A 268 -34.01 1.43 -13.13
N PRO A 269 -33.28 1.97 -12.12
CA PRO A 269 -32.58 1.16 -11.12
C PRO A 269 -33.48 0.25 -10.27
N GLY A 270 -34.79 0.50 -10.23
CA GLY A 270 -35.77 -0.31 -9.48
C GLY A 270 -35.46 -0.31 -7.98
N GLU A 271 -35.37 -1.50 -7.40
CA GLU A 271 -35.10 -1.69 -5.97
C GLU A 271 -33.71 -1.16 -5.52
N ARG A 272 -32.77 -1.01 -6.46
CA ARG A 272 -31.44 -0.46 -6.16
C ARG A 272 -31.40 1.06 -6.02
N LEU A 273 -32.52 1.75 -6.25
CA LEU A 273 -32.53 3.21 -6.19
C LEU A 273 -32.22 3.73 -4.77
N ALA A 274 -32.71 3.06 -3.73
CA ALA A 274 -32.38 3.39 -2.34
C ALA A 274 -30.91 3.13 -2.01
N GLU A 275 -30.32 2.08 -2.54
CA GLU A 275 -28.88 1.79 -2.46
C GLU A 275 -28.06 2.93 -3.09
N PHE A 276 -28.41 3.35 -4.31
CA PHE A 276 -27.75 4.44 -5.02
C PHE A 276 -27.86 5.78 -4.28
N ALA A 277 -29.00 6.06 -3.67
CA ALA A 277 -29.20 7.24 -2.83
C ALA A 277 -28.25 7.25 -1.64
N ARG A 278 -28.09 6.13 -0.95
CA ARG A 278 -27.13 5.98 0.17
C ARG A 278 -25.69 6.23 -0.29
N VAL A 279 -25.29 5.71 -1.47
CA VAL A 279 -23.95 5.96 -2.03
C VAL A 279 -23.75 7.43 -2.37
N LEU A 280 -24.75 8.11 -2.93
CA LEU A 280 -24.72 9.55 -3.22
C LEU A 280 -24.49 10.36 -1.93
N VAL A 281 -25.29 10.11 -0.92
CA VAL A 281 -25.19 10.78 0.39
C VAL A 281 -23.85 10.50 1.07
N ALA A 282 -23.41 9.23 1.07
CA ALA A 282 -22.10 8.83 1.61
C ALA A 282 -20.94 9.51 0.88
N GLY A 283 -21.03 9.64 -0.44
CA GLY A 283 -20.04 10.34 -1.26
C GLY A 283 -19.91 11.81 -0.90
N CYS A 284 -21.04 12.49 -0.73
CA CYS A 284 -21.07 13.89 -0.30
C CYS A 284 -20.49 14.07 1.12
N TRP A 285 -20.85 13.21 2.06
CA TRP A 285 -20.28 13.28 3.42
C TRP A 285 -18.79 12.99 3.45
N SER A 286 -18.34 12.01 2.67
CA SER A 286 -16.91 11.68 2.56
C SER A 286 -16.09 12.84 2.01
N ALA A 287 -16.59 13.53 0.97
CA ALA A 287 -15.95 14.72 0.43
C ALA A 287 -15.87 15.87 1.47
N ARG A 288 -16.94 16.05 2.26
CA ARG A 288 -16.94 17.06 3.32
C ARG A 288 -15.99 16.73 4.46
N ILE A 289 -15.87 15.47 4.87
CA ILE A 289 -14.90 15.04 5.89
C ILE A 289 -13.48 15.38 5.45
N THR A 290 -13.07 14.96 4.26
CA THR A 290 -11.71 15.21 3.78
C THR A 290 -11.42 16.71 3.62
N ASN A 291 -12.38 17.50 3.13
CA ASN A 291 -12.23 18.95 3.01
C ASN A 291 -12.14 19.63 4.39
N THR A 292 -12.99 19.27 5.34
CA THR A 292 -12.95 19.84 6.69
C THR A 292 -11.68 19.49 7.44
N VAL A 293 -11.17 18.26 7.29
CA VAL A 293 -9.87 17.86 7.87
C VAL A 293 -8.76 18.75 7.31
N PHE A 294 -8.74 18.96 6.00
CA PHE A 294 -7.77 19.84 5.34
C PHE A 294 -7.82 21.26 5.90
N GLU A 295 -8.98 21.89 5.89
CA GLU A 295 -9.17 23.27 6.36
C GLU A 295 -8.84 23.44 7.84
N LEU A 296 -9.33 22.55 8.71
CA LEU A 296 -9.05 22.58 10.14
C LEU A 296 -7.56 22.41 10.43
N SER A 297 -6.87 21.52 9.72
CA SER A 297 -5.44 21.30 9.89
C SER A 297 -4.62 22.53 9.53
N HIS A 298 -5.00 23.24 8.46
CA HIS A 298 -4.33 24.47 8.06
C HIS A 298 -4.60 25.64 9.01
N MET A 299 -5.85 25.82 9.44
CA MET A 299 -6.21 26.89 10.36
C MET A 299 -5.65 26.69 11.76
N GLN A 300 -5.42 25.45 12.19
CA GLN A 300 -4.96 25.19 13.55
C GLN A 300 -3.58 25.78 13.84
N GLU A 301 -2.66 25.78 12.87
CA GLU A 301 -1.33 26.36 13.06
C GLU A 301 -1.42 27.88 13.31
N SER A 302 -2.27 28.58 12.56
CA SER A 302 -2.47 30.03 12.75
C SER A 302 -3.21 30.39 14.06
N LEU A 303 -4.03 29.48 14.58
CA LEU A 303 -4.76 29.66 15.84
C LEU A 303 -3.96 29.23 17.08
N ARG A 304 -2.83 28.55 16.91
CA ARG A 304 -2.00 28.00 17.98
C ARG A 304 -1.61 29.06 19.03
N SER A 305 -1.17 30.21 18.56
CA SER A 305 -0.83 31.34 19.44
C SER A 305 -2.05 31.96 20.15
N LEU A 306 -3.20 31.97 19.48
CA LEU A 306 -4.46 32.50 20.03
C LEU A 306 -5.06 31.57 21.07
N MET A 307 -4.86 30.27 20.96
CA MET A 307 -5.38 29.28 21.90
C MET A 307 -4.45 29.03 23.11
N GLY A 308 -3.28 29.66 23.15
CA GLY A 308 -2.32 29.46 24.24
C GLY A 308 -1.81 28.03 24.37
N ALA A 309 -1.86 27.28 23.28
CA ALA A 309 -1.60 25.86 23.25
C ALA A 309 -0.19 25.60 22.74
N GLU A 310 0.81 25.71 23.64
CA GLU A 310 2.18 25.27 23.32
C GLU A 310 2.30 23.75 23.15
N ASP A 311 1.31 22.98 23.63
CA ASP A 311 1.37 21.51 23.74
C ASP A 311 0.16 20.77 23.14
N THR A 312 -0.63 21.37 22.25
CA THR A 312 -1.65 20.59 21.58
C THR A 312 -0.97 19.61 20.62
N ASN A 313 -1.07 18.33 20.97
CA ASN A 313 -0.77 17.21 20.09
C ASN A 313 -1.68 17.25 18.86
N ASN A 314 -1.50 18.24 18.01
CA ASN A 314 -2.10 18.27 16.68
C ASN A 314 -1.42 17.22 15.83
N MET A 315 -1.90 16.00 15.92
CA MET A 315 -1.24 14.88 15.28
C MET A 315 -1.29 14.94 13.77
N LEU A 316 -2.29 15.59 13.17
CA LEU A 316 -2.31 15.77 11.70
C LEU A 316 -1.36 16.86 11.21
N ALA A 317 -1.12 17.93 11.99
CA ALA A 317 -0.11 18.91 11.65
C ALA A 317 1.32 18.42 11.93
N HIS A 318 1.48 17.38 12.76
CA HIS A 318 2.77 16.91 13.22
C HIS A 318 3.16 15.51 12.72
N GLN A 319 2.45 14.97 11.71
CA GLN A 319 2.86 13.73 11.08
C GLN A 319 2.97 13.90 9.54
N PRO A 320 4.07 13.50 8.95
CA PRO A 320 5.31 13.14 9.62
C PRO A 320 5.76 14.26 10.55
N LYS A 321 6.61 13.97 11.52
CA LYS A 321 7.04 14.96 12.51
C LYS A 321 7.54 16.22 11.80
N PRO A 322 7.28 17.44 12.34
CA PRO A 322 7.64 18.70 11.68
C PRO A 322 9.11 18.76 11.23
N GLU A 323 9.99 18.18 12.04
CA GLU A 323 11.41 18.10 11.76
C GLU A 323 11.73 17.31 10.49
N LEU A 324 10.95 16.25 10.20
CA LEU A 324 11.09 15.47 8.97
C LEU A 324 10.45 16.16 7.77
N LEU A 325 9.33 16.85 7.97
CA LEU A 325 8.71 17.64 6.89
C LEU A 325 9.64 18.73 6.37
N ALA A 326 10.47 19.31 7.23
CA ALA A 326 11.46 20.29 6.82
C ALA A 326 12.58 19.72 5.92
N LEU A 327 12.77 18.39 5.96
CA LEU A 327 13.82 17.68 5.20
C LEU A 327 13.36 17.14 3.85
N VAL A 328 12.06 17.20 3.53
CA VAL A 328 11.51 16.68 2.28
C VAL A 328 10.62 17.69 1.61
N PRO A 329 10.55 17.70 0.28
CA PRO A 329 9.57 18.49 -0.43
C PRO A 329 8.15 18.08 -0.01
N GLU A 330 7.26 19.04 0.16
CA GLU A 330 5.83 18.73 0.18
C GLU A 330 5.44 18.02 -1.11
N GLN A 331 4.40 17.18 -1.03
CA GLN A 331 3.85 16.60 -2.24
C GLN A 331 3.41 17.74 -3.17
N PRO A 332 4.02 17.89 -4.34
CA PRO A 332 3.62 18.93 -5.30
C PRO A 332 2.17 18.78 -5.75
N MET A 333 1.59 17.67 -5.42
CA MET A 333 0.23 17.26 -5.73
C MET A 333 -0.81 17.78 -4.75
N GLY A 334 -0.39 18.42 -3.67
CA GLY A 334 -1.26 18.80 -2.58
C GLY A 334 -1.68 17.60 -1.70
N ASN A 335 -2.67 17.83 -0.87
CA ASN A 335 -3.09 16.82 0.11
C ASN A 335 -3.93 15.73 -0.54
N MET A 336 -3.35 14.54 -0.67
CA MET A 336 -4.06 13.34 -1.11
C MET A 336 -4.61 12.61 0.11
N MET A 337 -5.94 12.60 0.23
CA MET A 337 -6.64 11.98 1.34
C MET A 337 -7.57 10.90 0.86
N ALA A 338 -7.72 9.86 1.69
CA ALA A 338 -8.74 8.83 1.57
C ALA A 338 -9.25 8.43 2.94
N LEU A 339 -10.42 7.83 2.97
CA LEU A 339 -11.03 7.26 4.17
C LEU A 339 -10.92 5.73 4.10
N GLN A 340 -10.75 5.09 5.23
CA GLN A 340 -10.75 3.63 5.33
C GLN A 340 -11.70 3.20 6.42
N TRP A 341 -12.65 2.33 6.06
CA TRP A 341 -13.55 1.71 7.01
C TRP A 341 -13.05 0.34 7.41
N THR A 342 -12.77 0.16 8.70
CA THR A 342 -12.29 -1.11 9.24
C THR A 342 -13.32 -1.71 10.17
N ARG A 343 -13.77 -2.93 9.86
CA ARG A 343 -14.69 -3.70 10.71
C ARG A 343 -13.91 -4.45 11.78
N ASN A 344 -14.36 -4.38 13.01
CA ASN A 344 -13.88 -5.27 14.08
C ASN A 344 -14.99 -6.27 14.45
N PRO A 345 -14.99 -7.47 13.83
CA PRO A 345 -16.06 -8.45 14.03
C PRO A 345 -16.14 -8.98 15.48
N LYS A 346 -15.09 -8.80 16.28
CA LYS A 346 -15.09 -9.22 17.70
C LYS A 346 -15.78 -8.23 18.64
N GLN A 347 -15.97 -6.98 18.21
CA GLN A 347 -16.49 -5.91 19.06
C GLN A 347 -17.78 -5.29 18.52
N ASP A 348 -18.29 -5.79 17.39
CA ASP A 348 -19.43 -5.21 16.66
C ASP A 348 -19.30 -3.69 16.46
N ARG A 349 -18.06 -3.26 16.18
CA ARG A 349 -17.67 -1.86 16.00
C ARG A 349 -16.90 -1.71 14.70
N GLY A 350 -17.08 -0.53 14.10
CA GLY A 350 -16.24 -0.09 13.00
C GLY A 350 -15.38 1.11 13.39
N SER A 351 -14.24 1.28 12.74
CA SER A 351 -13.40 2.47 12.82
C SER A 351 -13.32 3.13 11.45
N LEU A 352 -13.50 4.44 11.42
CA LEU A 352 -13.23 5.26 10.24
C LEU A 352 -11.88 5.94 10.44
N ASP A 353 -10.96 5.61 9.55
CA ASP A 353 -9.60 6.13 9.59
C ASP A 353 -9.36 7.05 8.39
N LEU A 354 -8.53 8.07 8.58
CA LEU A 354 -8.03 8.94 7.54
C LEU A 354 -6.65 8.48 7.08
N LEU A 355 -6.47 8.40 5.79
CA LEU A 355 -5.18 8.22 5.14
C LEU A 355 -4.80 9.55 4.47
N TRP A 356 -3.60 10.04 4.76
CA TRP A 356 -3.13 11.31 4.24
C TRP A 356 -1.68 11.20 3.78
N LEU A 357 -1.47 11.43 2.49
CA LEU A 357 -0.14 11.45 1.89
C LEU A 357 0.44 12.87 1.97
N ARG A 358 1.60 13.00 2.63
CA ARG A 358 2.32 14.27 2.82
C ARG A 358 3.81 14.04 2.59
N GLY A 359 4.40 14.81 1.70
CA GLY A 359 5.84 14.76 1.44
C GLY A 359 6.30 13.60 0.56
N VAL A 360 7.41 13.80 -0.12
CA VAL A 360 8.05 12.84 -1.01
C VAL A 360 9.16 12.12 -0.24
N GLY A 361 8.81 11.05 0.49
CA GLY A 361 9.72 10.37 1.42
C GLY A 361 10.99 9.84 0.77
N ARG A 362 10.90 9.32 -0.45
CA ARG A 362 12.06 8.82 -1.20
C ARG A 362 13.12 9.88 -1.49
N TRP A 363 12.76 11.17 -1.47
CA TRP A 363 13.71 12.28 -1.56
C TRP A 363 14.87 12.12 -0.58
N LEU A 364 14.60 11.65 0.63
CA LEU A 364 15.64 11.44 1.64
C LEU A 364 16.72 10.48 1.18
N LEU A 365 16.38 9.41 0.44
CA LEU A 365 17.38 8.45 -0.04
C LEU A 365 18.38 9.11 -1.00
N TYR A 366 17.89 10.00 -1.87
CA TYR A 366 18.71 10.70 -2.85
C TYR A 366 19.58 11.78 -2.21
N HIS A 367 19.20 12.29 -1.06
CA HIS A 367 19.83 13.40 -0.36
C HIS A 367 20.41 13.04 1.01
N LEU A 368 20.61 11.75 1.30
CA LEU A 368 21.27 11.32 2.54
C LEU A 368 22.70 11.87 2.68
N HIS A 369 23.36 12.21 1.58
CA HIS A 369 24.73 12.71 1.58
C HIS A 369 24.82 14.25 1.75
N ASP A 370 23.74 14.97 1.50
CA ASP A 370 23.72 16.43 1.49
C ASP A 370 22.49 17.05 2.22
N LEU A 371 21.83 16.25 3.04
CA LEU A 371 20.55 16.57 3.67
C LEU A 371 20.58 17.90 4.47
N LEU A 372 21.70 18.21 5.11
CA LEU A 372 21.91 19.41 5.90
C LEU A 372 22.97 20.36 5.29
N ALA A 373 23.24 20.24 3.99
CA ALA A 373 24.25 21.06 3.32
C ALA A 373 23.92 22.57 3.38
N CYS A 374 22.63 22.94 3.40
CA CYS A 374 22.22 24.34 3.59
C CYS A 374 22.58 24.91 4.98
N GLU A 375 22.80 24.05 5.99
CA GLU A 375 23.27 24.42 7.33
C GLU A 375 24.81 24.33 7.46
N GLY A 376 25.50 24.10 6.33
CA GLY A 376 26.96 23.97 6.31
C GLY A 376 27.49 22.63 6.84
N VAL A 377 26.64 21.63 6.97
CA VAL A 377 27.04 20.28 7.41
C VAL A 377 27.39 19.42 6.19
N GLU A 378 28.60 18.89 6.21
CA GLU A 378 29.04 17.87 5.26
C GLU A 378 28.51 16.50 5.73
N GLY A 379 27.56 15.92 4.99
CA GLY A 379 26.96 14.65 5.34
C GLY A 379 27.84 13.44 4.99
N PRO A 380 27.42 12.22 5.36
CA PRO A 380 28.20 10.99 5.13
C PRO A 380 28.31 10.63 3.66
N HIS A 381 29.36 9.92 3.27
CA HIS A 381 29.34 9.19 2.02
C HIS A 381 28.23 8.14 2.03
N VAL A 382 27.52 7.96 0.90
CA VAL A 382 26.38 7.04 0.86
C VAL A 382 26.64 5.92 -0.15
N LEU A 383 26.54 4.67 0.33
CA LEU A 383 26.58 3.47 -0.49
C LEU A 383 25.19 2.84 -0.54
N LEU A 384 24.57 2.83 -1.72
CA LEU A 384 23.30 2.16 -1.98
C LEU A 384 23.55 0.77 -2.57
N SER A 385 23.10 -0.29 -1.90
CA SER A 385 23.23 -1.68 -2.33
C SER A 385 21.85 -2.27 -2.62
N SER A 386 21.65 -2.84 -3.80
CA SER A 386 20.42 -3.56 -4.15
C SER A 386 20.61 -4.42 -5.39
N ALA A 387 19.90 -5.54 -5.46
CA ALA A 387 19.86 -6.43 -6.62
C ALA A 387 18.82 -6.01 -7.68
N THR A 388 17.86 -5.15 -7.33
CA THR A 388 16.66 -4.85 -8.14
C THR A 388 16.33 -3.37 -8.28
N SER A 389 17.17 -2.48 -7.77
CA SER A 389 16.87 -1.04 -7.72
C SER A 389 16.96 -0.32 -9.07
N TYR A 390 17.66 -0.86 -10.06
CA TYR A 390 17.72 -0.26 -11.39
C TYR A 390 16.69 -0.91 -12.32
N ASN A 391 15.43 -0.43 -12.22
CA ASN A 391 14.28 -0.89 -13.00
C ASN A 391 13.41 0.32 -13.42
N PRO A 392 13.74 1.02 -14.51
CA PRO A 392 13.10 2.29 -14.87
C PRO A 392 11.57 2.27 -14.99
N LEU A 393 10.98 1.09 -15.16
CA LEU A 393 9.53 0.92 -15.26
C LEU A 393 8.85 0.65 -13.90
N SER A 394 9.62 0.28 -12.87
CA SER A 394 9.08 0.03 -11.54
C SER A 394 8.85 1.34 -10.77
N ALA A 395 7.65 1.55 -10.27
CA ALA A 395 7.36 2.69 -9.41
C ALA A 395 7.89 2.48 -7.98
N ARG A 396 7.91 1.23 -7.49
CA ARG A 396 8.28 0.92 -6.09
C ARG A 396 9.77 0.77 -5.88
N TYR A 397 10.48 0.21 -6.88
CA TYR A 397 11.84 -0.28 -6.67
C TYR A 397 12.89 0.51 -7.46
N HIS A 398 12.48 1.34 -8.44
CA HIS A 398 13.45 2.09 -9.23
C HIS A 398 14.09 3.22 -8.43
N ILE A 399 15.42 3.21 -8.40
CA ILE A 399 16.27 4.32 -7.95
C ILE A 399 16.93 4.88 -9.20
N ASP A 400 16.64 6.14 -9.56
CA ASP A 400 17.15 6.81 -10.77
C ASP A 400 18.59 7.32 -10.54
N ILE A 401 19.46 6.40 -10.13
CA ILE A 401 20.90 6.62 -10.00
C ILE A 401 21.59 5.50 -10.77
N LEU A 402 22.48 5.87 -11.70
CA LEU A 402 23.25 4.89 -12.45
C LEU A 402 24.13 4.07 -11.51
N PRO A 403 24.08 2.73 -11.57
CA PRO A 403 24.96 1.89 -10.77
C PRO A 403 26.45 2.17 -11.08
N THR A 404 27.22 2.47 -10.06
CA THR A 404 28.68 2.67 -10.19
C THR A 404 29.41 1.33 -10.29
N LEU A 405 28.87 0.28 -9.68
CA LEU A 405 29.43 -1.06 -9.67
C LEU A 405 28.32 -2.11 -9.80
N ILE A 406 28.52 -3.09 -10.66
CA ILE A 406 27.66 -4.27 -10.78
C ILE A 406 28.50 -5.51 -10.50
N LEU A 407 28.12 -6.21 -9.41
CA LEU A 407 28.69 -7.52 -9.10
C LEU A 407 27.94 -8.59 -9.88
N ARG A 408 28.67 -9.45 -10.57
CA ARG A 408 28.12 -10.59 -11.31
C ARG A 408 28.69 -11.90 -10.78
N GLU A 409 27.89 -12.93 -10.95
CA GLU A 409 28.34 -14.28 -10.66
C GLU A 409 29.49 -14.69 -11.65
N PRO A 410 30.45 -15.53 -11.22
CA PRO A 410 31.36 -16.19 -12.10
C PRO A 410 30.64 -16.99 -13.22
N PRO A 411 31.19 -17.12 -14.42
CA PRO A 411 30.49 -17.76 -15.55
C PRO A 411 29.99 -19.17 -15.29
N ASP A 412 30.76 -19.99 -14.58
CA ASP A 412 30.39 -21.35 -14.18
C ASP A 412 29.19 -21.39 -13.23
N CYS A 413 29.13 -20.44 -12.29
CA CYS A 413 27.99 -20.24 -11.41
C CYS A 413 26.75 -19.76 -12.17
N ALA A 414 26.93 -18.83 -13.12
CA ALA A 414 25.86 -18.36 -13.97
C ALA A 414 25.21 -19.49 -14.79
N ASP A 415 26.02 -20.42 -15.30
CA ASP A 415 25.53 -21.58 -16.04
C ASP A 415 24.72 -22.55 -15.16
N ALA A 416 25.11 -22.73 -13.90
CA ALA A 416 24.33 -23.52 -12.93
C ALA A 416 22.99 -22.87 -12.66
N ILE A 417 22.95 -21.56 -12.46
CA ILE A 417 21.74 -20.80 -12.21
C ILE A 417 20.79 -20.81 -13.41
N ARG A 418 21.30 -20.74 -14.64
CA ARG A 418 20.50 -20.83 -15.88
C ARG A 418 19.79 -22.18 -16.06
N LYS A 419 20.14 -23.22 -15.30
CA LYS A 419 19.37 -24.48 -15.24
C LYS A 419 18.07 -24.33 -14.48
N SER A 420 17.83 -23.22 -13.79
CA SER A 420 16.54 -22.90 -13.15
C SER A 420 15.42 -22.87 -14.18
N ARG A 421 14.21 -23.22 -13.75
CA ARG A 421 13.05 -23.32 -14.63
C ARG A 421 11.84 -22.67 -13.98
N LEU A 422 11.02 -22.06 -14.81
CA LEU A 422 9.72 -21.49 -14.46
C LEU A 422 8.63 -22.32 -15.13
N TYR A 423 7.71 -22.86 -14.34
CA TYR A 423 6.61 -23.70 -14.80
C TYR A 423 5.29 -22.99 -14.55
N PHE A 424 4.44 -22.86 -15.55
CA PHE A 424 3.05 -22.53 -15.38
C PHE A 424 2.23 -23.81 -15.31
N ARG A 425 1.73 -24.15 -14.12
CA ARG A 425 0.99 -25.40 -13.84
C ARG A 425 -0.31 -25.06 -13.11
N PRO A 426 -1.28 -24.43 -13.79
CA PRO A 426 -2.54 -24.06 -13.15
C PRO A 426 -3.24 -25.31 -12.59
N ARG A 427 -3.57 -25.25 -11.30
CA ARG A 427 -4.25 -26.39 -10.64
C ARG A 427 -5.75 -26.26 -10.81
N ARG A 428 -6.43 -27.40 -10.79
CA ARG A 428 -7.88 -27.52 -10.94
C ARG A 428 -8.48 -28.28 -9.77
N ARG A 429 -9.74 -28.02 -9.46
CA ARG A 429 -10.47 -28.85 -8.51
C ARG A 429 -10.85 -30.17 -9.18
N PRO A 430 -10.90 -31.29 -8.44
CA PRO A 430 -11.40 -32.53 -8.99
C PRO A 430 -12.77 -32.36 -9.65
N GLY A 431 -12.93 -32.84 -10.88
CA GLY A 431 -14.16 -32.72 -11.65
C GLY A 431 -14.44 -31.33 -12.28
N HIS A 432 -13.54 -30.37 -12.11
CA HIS A 432 -13.67 -29.05 -12.73
C HIS A 432 -12.63 -28.82 -13.83
N GLU A 433 -13.03 -28.29 -14.96
CA GLU A 433 -12.13 -27.95 -16.06
C GLU A 433 -11.39 -26.62 -15.82
N ARG A 434 -12.04 -25.70 -15.13
CA ARG A 434 -11.47 -24.38 -14.83
C ARG A 434 -10.37 -24.43 -13.78
N GLY A 435 -9.31 -23.68 -14.02
CA GLY A 435 -8.25 -23.47 -13.04
C GLY A 435 -8.74 -22.82 -11.74
N ILE A 436 -8.04 -23.07 -10.65
CA ILE A 436 -8.30 -22.44 -9.35
C ILE A 436 -7.77 -21.00 -9.38
N TYR A 437 -8.64 -20.04 -9.00
CA TYR A 437 -8.29 -18.64 -8.80
C TYR A 437 -8.23 -18.36 -7.31
N VAL A 438 -7.05 -18.13 -6.78
CA VAL A 438 -6.84 -17.64 -5.42
C VAL A 438 -6.83 -16.11 -5.43
N SER A 439 -6.08 -15.53 -6.35
CA SER A 439 -6.07 -14.10 -6.59
C SER A 439 -7.38 -13.66 -7.26
N GLY A 440 -8.08 -12.73 -6.61
CA GLY A 440 -9.39 -12.25 -7.08
C GLY A 440 -10.59 -13.08 -6.60
N ALA A 441 -10.40 -14.07 -5.71
CA ALA A 441 -11.51 -14.71 -5.03
C ALA A 441 -12.25 -13.67 -4.15
N GLY A 442 -13.58 -13.61 -4.32
CA GLY A 442 -14.43 -12.64 -3.62
C GLY A 442 -14.52 -12.92 -2.13
N GLY A 443 -14.13 -11.96 -1.29
CA GLY A 443 -14.24 -12.04 0.16
C GLY A 443 -13.27 -13.02 0.84
N ARG A 444 -13.13 -12.85 2.17
CA ARG A 444 -12.18 -13.63 3.00
C ARG A 444 -12.46 -15.13 2.99
N GLY A 445 -13.71 -15.54 3.14
CA GLY A 445 -14.11 -16.96 3.20
C GLY A 445 -13.85 -17.69 1.87
N ALA A 446 -14.20 -17.06 0.74
CA ALA A 446 -13.97 -17.60 -0.59
C ALA A 446 -12.47 -17.74 -0.89
N ARG A 447 -11.66 -16.76 -0.49
CA ARG A 447 -10.20 -16.81 -0.64
C ARG A 447 -9.58 -17.95 0.17
N GLN A 448 -9.97 -18.11 1.43
CA GLN A 448 -9.50 -19.23 2.25
C GLN A 448 -9.92 -20.60 1.69
N ALA A 449 -11.14 -20.70 1.14
CA ALA A 449 -11.58 -21.91 0.46
C ALA A 449 -10.75 -22.19 -0.81
N ALA A 450 -10.40 -21.16 -1.57
CA ALA A 450 -9.53 -21.26 -2.74
C ALA A 450 -8.10 -21.69 -2.35
N VAL A 451 -7.53 -21.13 -1.27
CA VAL A 451 -6.20 -21.51 -0.75
C VAL A 451 -6.21 -22.99 -0.33
N ARG A 452 -7.24 -23.43 0.40
CA ARG A 452 -7.36 -24.87 0.77
C ARG A 452 -7.45 -25.76 -0.47
N ALA A 453 -8.28 -25.39 -1.44
CA ALA A 453 -8.41 -26.16 -2.69
C ALA A 453 -7.11 -26.17 -3.50
N MET A 454 -6.36 -25.06 -3.55
CA MET A 454 -5.06 -25.00 -4.19
C MET A 454 -4.03 -25.88 -3.47
N THR A 455 -3.98 -25.82 -2.14
CA THR A 455 -3.08 -26.66 -1.33
C THR A 455 -3.40 -28.15 -1.52
N ASP A 456 -4.68 -28.51 -1.51
CA ASP A 456 -5.14 -29.87 -1.76
C ASP A 456 -4.68 -30.37 -3.14
N ALA A 457 -4.94 -29.61 -4.18
CA ALA A 457 -4.59 -29.96 -5.56
C ALA A 457 -3.07 -30.06 -5.82
N VAL A 458 -2.23 -29.53 -4.92
CA VAL A 458 -0.77 -29.67 -4.99
C VAL A 458 -0.25 -30.85 -4.17
N CYS A 459 -0.87 -31.12 -3.02
CA CYS A 459 -0.41 -32.09 -2.05
C CYS A 459 -1.12 -33.43 -2.13
N THR A 460 -2.20 -33.53 -2.92
CA THR A 460 -2.97 -34.78 -3.14
C THR A 460 -2.76 -35.25 -4.57
N PRO A 461 -2.57 -36.56 -4.82
CA PRO A 461 -2.46 -37.11 -6.17
C PRO A 461 -3.69 -36.79 -7.03
N ASP A 462 -3.48 -36.43 -8.28
CA ASP A 462 -4.57 -36.31 -9.26
C ASP A 462 -5.23 -37.70 -9.47
N PRO A 463 -6.50 -37.78 -9.87
CA PRO A 463 -7.16 -39.09 -10.13
C PRO A 463 -6.36 -39.94 -11.11
N GLY A 464 -5.92 -41.11 -10.64
CA GLY A 464 -5.08 -42.04 -11.41
C GLY A 464 -3.59 -41.80 -11.36
N ALA A 465 -3.11 -40.76 -10.68
CA ALA A 465 -1.70 -40.53 -10.42
C ALA A 465 -1.23 -41.24 -9.13
N ALA A 466 -0.02 -41.78 -9.13
CA ALA A 466 0.58 -42.42 -7.95
C ALA A 466 1.08 -41.38 -6.91
N HIS A 467 1.51 -40.20 -7.35
CA HIS A 467 2.12 -39.17 -6.53
C HIS A 467 1.48 -37.81 -6.80
N SER A 468 1.39 -36.98 -5.75
CA SER A 468 1.00 -35.58 -5.86
C SER A 468 2.06 -34.77 -6.60
N LEU A 469 1.70 -33.57 -7.07
CA LEU A 469 2.66 -32.68 -7.68
C LEU A 469 3.83 -32.35 -6.73
N LEU A 470 3.53 -32.10 -5.46
CA LEU A 470 4.55 -31.81 -4.45
C LEU A 470 5.53 -32.97 -4.29
N GLU A 471 5.01 -34.22 -4.17
CA GLU A 471 5.84 -35.41 -4.05
C GLU A 471 6.75 -35.60 -5.26
N GLN A 472 6.20 -35.54 -6.48
CA GLN A 472 6.96 -35.64 -7.73
C GLN A 472 8.09 -34.62 -7.80
N VAL A 473 7.80 -33.37 -7.43
CA VAL A 473 8.81 -32.31 -7.45
C VAL A 473 9.87 -32.52 -6.39
N LEU A 474 9.47 -32.87 -5.16
CA LEU A 474 10.42 -33.09 -4.06
C LEU A 474 11.28 -34.35 -4.29
N GLU A 475 10.76 -35.40 -4.90
CA GLU A 475 11.53 -36.60 -5.28
C GLU A 475 12.62 -36.26 -6.33
N GLY A 476 12.31 -35.35 -7.25
CA GLY A 476 13.26 -34.85 -8.24
C GLY A 476 14.29 -33.84 -7.71
N CYS A 477 14.17 -33.40 -6.45
CA CYS A 477 15.12 -32.48 -5.83
C CYS A 477 16.33 -33.22 -5.24
N ASP A 478 17.46 -32.52 -5.19
CA ASP A 478 18.64 -32.97 -4.47
C ASP A 478 18.27 -33.31 -3.01
N PRO A 479 18.72 -34.43 -2.43
CA PRO A 479 18.35 -34.84 -1.07
C PRO A 479 18.54 -33.75 -0.01
N ASP A 480 19.62 -32.99 -0.09
CA ASP A 480 19.99 -31.92 0.85
C ASP A 480 19.22 -30.62 0.61
N ARG A 481 18.44 -30.55 -0.49
CA ARG A 481 17.63 -29.40 -0.90
C ARG A 481 16.15 -29.74 -1.06
N ARG A 482 15.74 -30.91 -0.61
CA ARG A 482 14.37 -31.46 -0.76
C ARG A 482 13.36 -30.74 0.13
N ARG A 483 13.23 -29.41 -0.06
CA ARG A 483 12.30 -28.54 0.64
C ARG A 483 11.63 -27.59 -0.32
N ALA A 484 10.39 -27.21 0.02
CA ALA A 484 9.59 -26.29 -0.78
C ALA A 484 9.21 -25.04 -0.01
N LEU A 485 9.12 -23.92 -0.74
CA LEU A 485 8.52 -22.66 -0.28
C LEU A 485 7.16 -22.46 -0.97
N PHE A 486 6.09 -22.35 -0.17
CA PHE A 486 4.77 -21.97 -0.66
C PHE A 486 4.55 -20.48 -0.44
N VAL A 487 4.39 -19.73 -1.51
CA VAL A 487 4.20 -18.27 -1.50
C VAL A 487 2.72 -17.96 -1.57
N ALA A 488 2.22 -17.26 -0.56
CA ALA A 488 0.83 -16.86 -0.41
C ALA A 488 0.69 -15.32 -0.39
N LEU A 489 -0.55 -14.80 -0.53
CA LEU A 489 -0.80 -13.35 -0.50
C LEU A 489 -0.73 -12.76 0.90
N SER A 490 -1.07 -13.54 1.93
CA SER A 490 -1.10 -13.06 3.31
C SER A 490 -0.58 -14.10 4.30
N THR A 491 -0.23 -13.66 5.50
CA THR A 491 0.11 -14.55 6.63
C THR A 491 -1.03 -15.50 6.99
N GLU A 492 -2.26 -15.07 6.83
CA GLU A 492 -3.44 -15.90 7.07
C GLU A 492 -3.59 -17.00 6.01
N ASP A 493 -3.36 -16.67 4.74
CA ASP A 493 -3.38 -17.65 3.65
C ASP A 493 -2.25 -18.67 3.82
N ALA A 494 -1.06 -18.23 4.24
CA ALA A 494 0.05 -19.11 4.56
C ALA A 494 -0.27 -20.06 5.74
N ALA A 495 -0.88 -19.53 6.80
CA ALA A 495 -1.34 -20.32 7.93
C ALA A 495 -2.43 -21.33 7.53
N THR A 496 -3.39 -20.92 6.70
CA THR A 496 -4.45 -21.79 6.17
C THR A 496 -3.85 -22.95 5.37
N SER A 497 -2.88 -22.68 4.49
CA SER A 497 -2.19 -23.70 3.70
C SER A 497 -1.41 -24.68 4.59
N ALA A 498 -0.58 -24.17 5.51
CA ALA A 498 0.21 -25.02 6.41
C ALA A 498 -0.67 -25.88 7.32
N HIS A 499 -1.74 -25.31 7.88
CA HIS A 499 -2.69 -26.06 8.69
C HIS A 499 -3.36 -27.19 7.88
N TYR A 500 -3.79 -26.89 6.64
CA TYR A 500 -4.40 -27.88 5.76
C TYR A 500 -3.43 -29.03 5.45
N MET A 501 -2.17 -28.74 5.12
CA MET A 501 -1.14 -29.74 4.87
C MET A 501 -0.98 -30.68 6.06
N ASN A 502 -0.76 -30.15 7.25
CA ASN A 502 -0.53 -30.96 8.45
C ASN A 502 -1.74 -31.78 8.89
N THR A 503 -2.97 -31.32 8.61
CA THR A 503 -4.20 -31.99 9.12
C THR A 503 -4.88 -32.88 8.10
N ARG A 504 -4.65 -32.67 6.79
CA ARG A 504 -5.39 -33.36 5.73
C ARG A 504 -4.51 -34.16 4.76
N THR A 505 -3.29 -33.71 4.49
CA THR A 505 -2.44 -34.36 3.49
C THR A 505 -1.26 -35.13 4.09
N GLY A 506 -1.00 -34.98 5.38
CA GLY A 506 0.14 -35.61 6.05
C GLY A 506 1.49 -34.94 5.74
N VAL A 507 1.53 -33.87 4.93
CA VAL A 507 2.74 -33.12 4.63
C VAL A 507 3.10 -32.25 5.83
N ARG A 508 4.30 -32.39 6.36
CA ARG A 508 4.80 -31.56 7.46
C ARG A 508 5.15 -30.16 6.95
N ALA A 509 4.42 -29.16 7.43
CA ALA A 509 4.58 -27.79 7.00
C ALA A 509 4.60 -26.81 8.18
N VAL A 510 5.36 -25.74 8.02
CA VAL A 510 5.34 -24.56 8.91
C VAL A 510 4.89 -23.32 8.16
N HIS A 511 4.35 -22.33 8.87
CA HIS A 511 4.05 -21.03 8.28
C HIS A 511 4.75 -19.90 9.03
N VAL A 512 5.09 -18.85 8.30
CA VAL A 512 5.76 -17.67 8.87
C VAL A 512 4.75 -16.79 9.59
N VAL A 513 5.06 -16.42 10.84
CA VAL A 513 4.26 -15.49 11.65
C VAL A 513 5.07 -14.24 11.99
N PRO A 514 4.42 -13.06 12.10
CA PRO A 514 5.07 -11.85 12.57
C PRO A 514 5.67 -12.02 13.97
N ASP A 515 6.81 -11.38 14.24
CA ASP A 515 7.53 -11.53 15.51
C ASP A 515 6.75 -11.12 16.76
N ARG A 516 5.71 -10.28 16.59
CA ARG A 516 4.82 -9.83 17.67
C ARG A 516 3.73 -10.85 18.02
N GLN A 517 3.58 -11.91 17.22
CA GLN A 517 2.59 -12.97 17.44
C GLN A 517 3.25 -14.22 18.01
N ALA A 518 2.57 -14.89 18.93
CA ALA A 518 2.98 -16.21 19.37
C ALA A 518 2.89 -17.21 18.17
N PRO A 519 3.90 -18.06 17.96
CA PRO A 519 4.00 -18.86 16.73
C PRO A 519 2.93 -19.95 16.60
N GLY A 520 2.15 -20.29 17.60
CA GLY A 520 1.15 -21.36 17.48
C GLY A 520 1.74 -22.73 17.12
N LEU A 521 0.88 -23.71 16.79
CA LEU A 521 1.28 -25.12 16.60
C LEU A 521 2.23 -25.35 15.41
N TYR A 522 2.02 -24.66 14.30
CA TYR A 522 2.82 -24.79 13.06
C TYR A 522 3.48 -23.48 12.67
N GLY A 523 3.59 -22.53 13.59
CA GLY A 523 4.15 -21.21 13.33
C GLY A 523 5.66 -21.18 13.49
N LEU A 524 6.33 -20.42 12.61
CA LEU A 524 7.74 -20.06 12.70
C LEU A 524 7.86 -18.54 12.71
N ASN A 525 8.42 -17.95 13.78
CA ASN A 525 8.60 -16.50 13.83
C ASN A 525 9.49 -16.01 12.68
N HIS A 526 9.16 -14.84 12.16
CA HIS A 526 9.89 -14.22 11.05
C HIS A 526 11.41 -14.17 11.30
N ARG A 527 11.86 -13.82 12.49
CA ARG A 527 13.28 -13.83 12.88
C ARG A 527 13.94 -15.21 12.80
N ARG A 528 13.17 -16.29 12.79
CA ARG A 528 13.66 -17.67 12.76
C ARG A 528 13.53 -18.36 11.41
N ILE A 529 13.19 -17.65 10.35
CA ILE A 529 13.05 -18.23 8.99
C ILE A 529 14.31 -18.98 8.57
N SER A 530 15.49 -18.47 8.90
CA SER A 530 16.77 -19.14 8.62
C SER A 530 16.96 -20.48 9.36
N ALA A 531 16.15 -20.78 10.37
CA ALA A 531 16.15 -22.07 11.05
C ALA A 531 15.28 -23.13 10.35
N PHE A 532 14.46 -22.77 9.36
CA PHE A 532 13.60 -23.68 8.63
C PHE A 532 14.33 -24.95 8.11
N PRO A 533 15.54 -24.86 7.53
CA PRO A 533 16.29 -26.03 7.09
C PRO A 533 16.59 -27.06 8.19
N ARG A 534 16.57 -26.64 9.46
CA ARG A 534 16.85 -27.51 10.65
C ARG A 534 15.58 -28.09 11.26
N THR A 535 14.39 -27.73 10.75
CA THR A 535 13.12 -28.30 11.17
C THR A 535 12.87 -29.61 10.43
N ASP A 536 11.89 -30.39 10.89
CA ASP A 536 11.41 -31.59 10.20
C ASP A 536 10.38 -31.28 9.10
N ALA A 537 10.00 -30.03 8.93
CA ALA A 537 9.02 -29.61 7.92
C ALA A 537 9.61 -29.65 6.50
N GLN A 538 8.84 -30.22 5.59
CA GLN A 538 9.16 -30.28 4.15
C GLN A 538 8.80 -28.99 3.43
N VAL A 539 7.78 -28.28 3.93
CA VAL A 539 7.22 -27.09 3.31
C VAL A 539 7.23 -25.93 4.31
N MET A 540 7.65 -24.76 3.84
CA MET A 540 7.40 -23.50 4.53
C MET A 540 6.40 -22.67 3.72
N ALA A 541 5.29 -22.29 4.32
CA ALA A 541 4.32 -21.37 3.75
C ALA A 541 4.57 -19.95 4.29
N ALA A 542 4.67 -18.97 3.42
CA ALA A 542 4.93 -17.59 3.80
C ALA A 542 4.20 -16.59 2.91
N ALA A 543 3.81 -15.45 3.48
CA ALA A 543 3.42 -14.32 2.67
C ALA A 543 4.63 -13.82 1.86
N GLU A 544 4.39 -13.33 0.64
CA GLU A 544 5.44 -12.85 -0.27
C GLU A 544 6.36 -11.84 0.42
N GLY A 545 5.81 -10.82 1.07
CA GLY A 545 6.59 -9.81 1.78
C GLY A 545 7.47 -10.35 2.93
N SER A 546 7.16 -11.54 3.47
CA SER A 546 7.96 -12.19 4.50
C SER A 546 9.01 -13.15 3.94
N ALA A 547 8.75 -13.74 2.78
CA ALA A 547 9.66 -14.72 2.16
C ALA A 547 10.67 -14.08 1.20
N GLY A 548 10.28 -12.97 0.56
CA GLY A 548 11.02 -12.39 -0.56
C GLY A 548 12.39 -11.80 -0.20
N ARG A 549 12.62 -11.35 1.05
CA ARG A 549 13.83 -10.59 1.40
C ARG A 549 14.34 -10.88 2.82
N GLY A 550 15.62 -10.59 3.05
CA GLY A 550 16.23 -10.52 4.39
C GLY A 550 16.66 -11.84 5.03
N HIS A 551 16.38 -13.01 4.45
CA HIS A 551 16.69 -14.31 5.07
C HIS A 551 17.43 -15.26 4.15
N ASN A 552 18.40 -15.95 4.69
CA ASN A 552 19.12 -17.04 4.02
C ASN A 552 18.68 -18.38 4.63
N MET A 553 18.05 -19.22 3.83
CA MET A 553 17.62 -20.57 4.20
C MET A 553 18.61 -21.59 3.63
N LEU A 554 19.76 -21.67 4.27
CA LEU A 554 20.88 -22.49 3.80
C LEU A 554 20.90 -23.86 4.52
N ASN A 555 21.26 -24.90 3.77
CA ASN A 555 21.55 -26.21 4.32
C ASN A 555 22.97 -26.24 4.97
N GLU A 556 23.40 -27.42 5.41
CA GLU A 556 24.72 -27.60 6.04
C GLU A 556 25.89 -27.33 5.09
N HIS A 557 25.67 -27.40 3.77
CA HIS A 557 26.66 -27.10 2.74
C HIS A 557 26.70 -25.61 2.34
N GLY A 558 25.93 -24.74 2.99
CA GLY A 558 25.92 -23.32 2.71
C GLY A 558 25.15 -22.93 1.42
N VAL A 559 24.40 -23.87 0.83
CA VAL A 559 23.56 -23.61 -0.35
C VAL A 559 22.08 -23.59 0.04
N ALA A 560 21.23 -23.01 -0.83
CA ALA A 560 19.78 -22.93 -0.58
C ALA A 560 19.17 -24.31 -0.30
N ALA A 561 18.55 -24.47 0.85
CA ALA A 561 17.85 -25.70 1.22
C ALA A 561 16.53 -25.90 0.44
N ILE A 562 16.00 -24.81 -0.14
CA ILE A 562 14.78 -24.80 -0.94
C ILE A 562 15.17 -24.94 -2.42
N GLN A 563 14.69 -25.99 -3.07
CA GLN A 563 14.87 -26.17 -4.50
C GLN A 563 13.58 -25.93 -5.29
N ALA A 564 12.41 -25.95 -4.63
CA ALA A 564 11.12 -25.74 -5.26
C ALA A 564 10.38 -24.57 -4.62
N ILE A 565 9.84 -23.67 -5.44
CA ILE A 565 9.01 -22.54 -5.00
C ILE A 565 7.65 -22.64 -5.68
N PHE A 566 6.57 -22.65 -4.91
CA PHE A 566 5.21 -22.74 -5.40
C PHE A 566 4.45 -21.46 -5.09
N TYR A 567 4.04 -20.73 -6.11
CA TYR A 567 3.15 -19.57 -5.97
C TYR A 567 1.70 -20.06 -5.95
N LEU A 568 1.10 -20.09 -4.76
CA LEU A 568 -0.30 -20.49 -4.57
C LEU A 568 -1.27 -19.45 -5.14
N ALA A 569 -0.82 -18.21 -5.24
CA ALA A 569 -1.60 -17.10 -5.75
C ALA A 569 -0.73 -16.19 -6.61
N ARG A 570 -1.32 -15.54 -7.61
CA ARG A 570 -0.68 -14.45 -8.32
C ARG A 570 -0.42 -13.31 -7.34
N LEU A 571 0.81 -12.83 -7.30
CA LEU A 571 1.17 -11.70 -6.44
C LEU A 571 0.29 -10.50 -6.77
N HIS A 572 -0.34 -9.96 -5.74
CA HIS A 572 -1.19 -8.78 -5.83
C HIS A 572 -1.24 -8.12 -4.46
N PRO A 573 -0.97 -6.81 -4.35
CA PRO A 573 -1.13 -6.12 -3.08
C PRO A 573 -2.59 -6.23 -2.62
N PRO A 574 -2.86 -6.36 -1.31
CA PRO A 574 -4.22 -6.31 -0.81
C PRO A 574 -4.86 -4.96 -1.18
N PRO A 575 -6.18 -4.90 -1.35
CA PRO A 575 -6.89 -3.67 -1.72
C PRO A 575 -6.63 -2.49 -0.76
N THR A 576 -6.33 -2.80 0.49
CA THR A 576 -6.00 -1.81 1.54
C THR A 576 -4.54 -1.35 1.52
N ASP A 577 -3.68 -1.92 0.66
CA ASP A 577 -2.27 -1.54 0.56
C ASP A 577 -2.08 -0.39 -0.44
N LEU A 578 -1.95 0.81 0.08
CA LEU A 578 -1.66 2.02 -0.70
C LEU A 578 -0.19 2.14 -1.14
N SER A 579 0.64 1.13 -0.90
CA SER A 579 2.08 1.21 -1.24
C SER A 579 2.33 1.37 -2.75
N PHE A 580 1.49 0.80 -3.60
CA PHE A 580 1.61 0.98 -5.05
C PHE A 580 1.15 2.38 -5.50
N PRO A 581 -0.06 2.88 -5.15
CA PRO A 581 -0.44 4.26 -5.44
C PRO A 581 0.56 5.29 -4.92
N LEU A 582 1.02 5.13 -3.68
CA LEU A 582 2.04 5.99 -3.07
C LEU A 582 3.34 5.99 -3.88
N ALA A 583 3.80 4.81 -4.29
CA ALA A 583 5.02 4.67 -5.07
C ALA A 583 4.90 5.33 -6.45
N VAL A 584 3.77 5.17 -7.14
CA VAL A 584 3.52 5.80 -8.45
C VAL A 584 3.54 7.32 -8.32
N LEU A 585 2.84 7.88 -7.34
CA LEU A 585 2.80 9.32 -7.12
C LEU A 585 4.19 9.88 -6.76
N ASN A 586 4.91 9.21 -5.84
CA ASN A 586 6.24 9.66 -5.45
C ASN A 586 7.27 9.49 -6.58
N ALA A 587 7.14 8.46 -7.43
CA ALA A 587 7.98 8.33 -8.62
C ALA A 587 7.75 9.48 -9.62
N GLN A 588 6.49 9.86 -9.88
CA GLN A 588 6.15 11.00 -10.72
C GLN A 588 6.69 12.32 -10.13
N ALA A 589 6.56 12.51 -8.81
CA ALA A 589 7.09 13.68 -8.13
C ALA A 589 8.63 13.74 -8.25
N MET A 590 9.33 12.63 -7.96
CA MET A 590 10.79 12.59 -8.06
C MET A 590 11.29 12.86 -9.47
N GLN A 591 10.63 12.30 -10.48
CA GLN A 591 10.98 12.55 -11.88
C GLN A 591 10.97 14.03 -12.24
N ARG A 592 10.06 14.81 -11.65
CA ARG A 592 9.97 16.26 -11.82
C ARG A 592 10.97 17.02 -10.96
N LEU A 593 11.21 16.55 -9.73
CA LEU A 593 12.18 17.17 -8.82
C LEU A 593 13.64 16.98 -9.28
N LEU A 594 13.95 15.81 -9.85
CA LEU A 594 15.30 15.54 -10.39
C LEU A 594 15.55 16.15 -11.76
N ASN A 595 14.47 16.48 -12.51
CA ASN A 595 14.55 17.10 -13.83
C ASN A 595 13.73 18.40 -13.84
N PRO A 596 14.18 19.46 -13.17
CA PRO A 596 13.43 20.69 -13.07
C PRO A 596 13.41 21.40 -14.43
N ILE A 597 12.27 21.37 -15.12
CA ILE A 597 12.01 22.08 -16.39
C ILE A 597 12.23 23.60 -16.23
N LEU A 598 12.13 24.10 -14.99
CA LEU A 598 12.26 25.51 -14.64
C LEU A 598 13.68 26.08 -14.81
N CYS A 599 14.72 25.22 -14.90
CA CYS A 599 16.08 25.70 -15.03
C CYS A 599 16.47 26.07 -16.47
N ASP A 600 15.78 25.54 -17.47
CA ASP A 600 16.12 25.67 -18.87
C ASP A 600 15.22 26.66 -19.64
N ASP A 601 14.13 27.12 -19.04
CA ASP A 601 13.18 28.06 -19.61
C ASP A 601 13.02 29.27 -18.69
N PRO A 602 13.62 30.41 -19.03
CA PRO A 602 13.54 31.64 -18.24
C PRO A 602 12.10 32.23 -18.17
N ASP A 603 11.23 31.82 -19.07
CA ASP A 603 9.83 32.27 -19.11
C ASP A 603 8.87 31.29 -18.42
N ALA A 604 9.40 30.19 -17.84
CA ALA A 604 8.60 29.22 -17.15
C ALA A 604 7.96 29.79 -15.88
N ASP A 605 6.64 29.74 -15.81
CA ASP A 605 5.88 30.08 -14.61
C ASP A 605 5.85 28.92 -13.62
N ALA A 606 6.67 29.00 -12.56
CA ALA A 606 6.75 27.99 -11.51
C ALA A 606 5.39 27.66 -10.91
N ALA A 607 4.52 28.64 -10.71
CA ALA A 607 3.18 28.42 -10.16
C ALA A 607 2.29 27.64 -11.14
N ASN A 608 2.47 27.82 -12.44
CA ASN A 608 1.74 27.09 -13.46
C ASN A 608 2.23 25.64 -13.56
N GLU A 609 3.53 25.40 -13.50
CA GLU A 609 4.08 24.03 -13.47
C GLU A 609 3.65 23.28 -12.22
N MET A 610 3.63 23.92 -11.05
CA MET A 610 3.11 23.31 -9.83
C MET A 610 1.62 22.97 -9.93
N ARG A 611 0.82 23.84 -10.57
CA ARG A 611 -0.61 23.54 -10.82
C ARG A 611 -0.79 22.35 -11.76
N LYS A 612 0.00 22.24 -12.82
CA LYS A 612 -0.02 21.08 -13.75
C LYS A 612 0.36 19.79 -13.03
N LEU A 613 1.39 19.82 -12.18
CA LEU A 613 1.79 18.68 -11.37
C LEU A 613 0.67 18.26 -10.41
N ALA A 614 0.10 19.21 -9.68
CA ALA A 614 -0.99 18.94 -8.76
C ALA A 614 -2.22 18.36 -9.47
N PHE A 615 -2.56 18.88 -10.65
CA PHE A 615 -3.67 18.39 -11.47
C PHE A 615 -3.40 16.96 -11.97
N GLY A 616 -2.24 16.72 -12.57
CA GLY A 616 -1.87 15.39 -13.08
C GLY A 616 -1.86 14.33 -11.99
N ALA A 617 -1.39 14.67 -10.81
CA ALA A 617 -1.35 13.74 -9.69
C ALA A 617 -2.72 13.46 -9.08
N ARG A 618 -3.59 14.46 -8.97
CA ARG A 618 -4.97 14.25 -8.56
C ARG A 618 -5.70 13.34 -9.55
N ALA A 619 -5.48 13.50 -10.84
CA ALA A 619 -6.02 12.62 -11.86
C ALA A 619 -5.50 11.18 -11.69
N THR A 620 -4.18 11.00 -11.49
CA THR A 620 -3.57 9.68 -11.22
C THR A 620 -4.14 9.04 -9.94
N TRP A 621 -4.22 9.81 -8.85
CA TRP A 621 -4.81 9.36 -7.59
C TRP A 621 -6.27 8.93 -7.76
N SER A 622 -7.08 9.77 -8.39
CA SER A 622 -8.49 9.49 -8.65
C SER A 622 -8.69 8.25 -9.52
N THR A 623 -7.84 8.06 -10.51
CA THR A 623 -7.83 6.87 -11.36
C THR A 623 -7.53 5.60 -10.56
N MET A 624 -6.51 5.65 -9.70
CA MET A 624 -6.12 4.50 -8.88
C MET A 624 -7.13 4.21 -7.77
N MET A 625 -7.71 5.24 -7.14
CA MET A 625 -8.71 5.07 -6.08
C MET A 625 -10.10 4.73 -6.64
N GLY A 626 -10.43 5.23 -7.81
CA GLY A 626 -11.72 4.98 -8.46
C GLY A 626 -11.88 3.59 -9.05
N ARG A 627 -10.83 2.80 -9.13
CA ARG A 627 -10.83 1.45 -9.71
C ARG A 627 -10.16 0.47 -8.77
N PRO A 628 -10.68 -0.78 -8.65
CA PRO A 628 -9.88 -1.82 -8.02
C PRO A 628 -8.51 -1.88 -8.71
N LEU A 629 -7.43 -1.94 -7.94
CA LEU A 629 -6.08 -2.15 -8.47
C LEU A 629 -5.98 -3.57 -9.06
N ASN A 630 -6.73 -3.83 -10.13
CA ASN A 630 -6.75 -5.09 -10.85
C ASN A 630 -5.98 -4.90 -12.15
N PHE A 631 -5.03 -5.77 -12.41
CA PHE A 631 -4.20 -5.74 -13.61
C PHE A 631 -5.00 -5.56 -14.91
N ARG A 632 -6.13 -6.28 -15.05
CA ARG A 632 -6.98 -6.20 -16.25
C ARG A 632 -7.75 -4.88 -16.37
N ALA A 633 -8.03 -4.22 -15.24
CA ALA A 633 -8.76 -2.95 -15.20
C ALA A 633 -7.83 -1.74 -15.38
N MET A 634 -6.51 -1.92 -15.35
CA MET A 634 -5.55 -0.85 -15.63
C MET A 634 -5.52 -0.55 -17.12
N LYS A 635 -6.21 0.52 -17.54
CA LYS A 635 -6.24 0.98 -18.94
C LYS A 635 -4.97 1.75 -19.30
N GLU A 636 -4.43 2.52 -18.36
CA GLU A 636 -3.26 3.38 -18.52
C GLU A 636 -2.00 2.51 -18.61
N ASP A 637 -1.29 2.59 -19.73
CA ASP A 637 -0.10 1.76 -19.99
C ASP A 637 0.99 2.00 -18.94
N TYR A 638 1.19 3.24 -18.50
CA TYR A 638 2.21 3.54 -17.48
C TYR A 638 1.91 2.89 -16.12
N LEU A 639 0.65 2.83 -15.69
CA LEU A 639 0.26 2.14 -14.45
C LEU A 639 0.44 0.63 -14.58
N ARG A 640 0.04 0.08 -15.74
CA ARG A 640 0.17 -1.34 -16.01
C ARG A 640 1.63 -1.76 -16.08
N HIS A 641 2.48 -0.99 -16.76
CA HIS A 641 3.92 -1.26 -16.83
C HIS A 641 4.57 -1.17 -15.45
N ALA A 642 4.25 -0.16 -14.64
CA ALA A 642 4.74 -0.04 -13.28
C ALA A 642 4.31 -1.24 -12.41
N PHE A 643 3.05 -1.64 -12.51
CA PHE A 643 2.55 -2.81 -11.79
C PHE A 643 3.28 -4.10 -12.22
N VAL A 644 3.45 -4.33 -13.51
CA VAL A 644 4.12 -5.51 -14.06
C VAL A 644 5.61 -5.54 -13.69
N ALA A 645 6.29 -4.40 -13.76
CA ALA A 645 7.68 -4.29 -13.34
C ALA A 645 7.88 -4.58 -11.85
N ASP A 646 6.96 -4.10 -10.99
CA ASP A 646 6.96 -4.42 -9.56
C ASP A 646 6.75 -5.92 -9.32
N GLN A 647 5.82 -6.56 -10.07
CA GLN A 647 5.58 -8.01 -9.97
C GLN A 647 6.78 -8.82 -10.44
N GLY A 648 7.42 -8.42 -11.53
CA GLY A 648 8.67 -9.03 -12.04
C GLY A 648 9.80 -8.96 -11.02
N ALA A 649 9.98 -7.80 -10.38
CA ALA A 649 10.98 -7.62 -9.33
C ALA A 649 10.69 -8.52 -8.11
N SER A 650 9.44 -8.60 -7.66
CA SER A 650 9.03 -9.48 -6.57
C SER A 650 9.23 -10.97 -6.90
N LEU A 651 8.86 -11.40 -8.10
CA LEU A 651 9.11 -12.76 -8.60
C LEU A 651 10.60 -13.08 -8.57
N TYR A 652 11.44 -12.18 -9.09
CA TYR A 652 12.88 -12.35 -9.15
C TYR A 652 13.53 -12.42 -7.77
N GLN A 653 13.15 -11.54 -6.86
CA GLN A 653 13.63 -11.51 -5.47
C GLN A 653 13.30 -12.81 -4.72
N THR A 654 12.08 -13.29 -4.84
CA THR A 654 11.65 -14.53 -4.18
C THR A 654 12.35 -15.75 -4.80
N THR A 655 12.49 -15.79 -6.14
CA THR A 655 13.27 -16.82 -6.85
C THR A 655 14.70 -16.89 -6.36
N GLY A 656 15.32 -15.73 -6.07
CA GLY A 656 16.66 -15.62 -5.52
C GLY A 656 16.88 -16.39 -4.20
N ARG A 657 15.83 -16.74 -3.47
CA ARG A 657 15.93 -17.54 -2.23
C ARG A 657 16.36 -18.99 -2.52
N GLY A 658 15.96 -19.54 -3.65
CA GLY A 658 16.37 -20.88 -4.10
C GLY A 658 17.71 -20.92 -4.83
N LEU A 659 18.26 -19.75 -5.20
CA LEU A 659 19.52 -19.62 -5.96
C LEU A 659 20.76 -19.47 -5.07
N ARG A 660 20.60 -19.30 -3.75
CA ARG A 660 21.72 -19.04 -2.82
C ARG A 660 22.75 -20.18 -2.86
N GLY A 661 24.02 -19.82 -3.02
CA GLY A 661 25.10 -20.79 -3.22
C GLY A 661 25.23 -21.26 -4.68
N ASN A 662 24.67 -20.47 -5.62
CA ASN A 662 24.78 -20.69 -7.08
C ASN A 662 24.21 -22.03 -7.55
N VAL A 663 23.05 -22.40 -7.01
CA VAL A 663 22.35 -23.65 -7.34
C VAL A 663 21.02 -23.36 -8.05
N PRO A 664 20.55 -24.22 -8.95
CA PRO A 664 19.30 -24.01 -9.67
C PRO A 664 18.07 -24.14 -8.79
N VAL A 665 16.98 -23.50 -9.18
CA VAL A 665 15.67 -23.55 -8.53
C VAL A 665 14.56 -23.83 -9.53
N GLN A 666 13.51 -24.50 -9.08
CA GLN A 666 12.28 -24.75 -9.84
C GLN A 666 11.17 -23.86 -9.26
N VAL A 667 10.51 -23.08 -10.10
CA VAL A 667 9.44 -22.16 -9.69
C VAL A 667 8.13 -22.56 -10.37
N TYR A 668 7.10 -22.81 -9.60
CA TYR A 668 5.77 -23.26 -10.05
C TYR A 668 4.74 -22.17 -9.82
N LEU A 669 4.14 -21.69 -10.88
CA LEU A 669 3.03 -20.73 -10.87
C LEU A 669 1.72 -21.52 -11.00
N LEU A 670 0.92 -21.55 -9.93
CA LEU A 670 -0.21 -22.46 -9.81
C LEU A 670 -1.56 -21.78 -10.01
N ASP A 671 -1.66 -20.49 -9.66
CA ASP A 671 -2.89 -19.71 -9.76
C ASP A 671 -3.24 -19.45 -11.23
N ALA A 672 -4.44 -19.81 -11.64
CA ALA A 672 -4.97 -19.50 -12.97
C ALA A 672 -4.93 -18.00 -13.32
N ALA A 673 -4.91 -17.12 -12.33
CA ALA A 673 -4.84 -15.68 -12.53
C ALA A 673 -3.53 -15.19 -13.17
N PHE A 674 -2.46 -15.99 -13.17
CA PHE A 674 -1.21 -15.62 -13.86
C PHE A 674 -1.38 -15.56 -15.39
N ALA A 675 -2.07 -16.54 -15.97
CA ALA A 675 -2.39 -16.62 -17.39
C ALA A 675 -3.77 -17.26 -17.58
N PRO A 676 -4.85 -16.47 -17.48
CA PRO A 676 -6.21 -16.99 -17.35
C PRO A 676 -6.74 -17.74 -18.56
N ARG A 677 -6.31 -17.39 -19.79
CA ARG A 677 -6.72 -18.08 -21.01
C ARG A 677 -6.01 -19.42 -21.12
N ALA A 678 -4.70 -19.44 -20.90
CA ALA A 678 -3.92 -20.68 -20.86
C ALA A 678 -4.38 -21.66 -19.75
N ALA A 679 -4.99 -21.12 -18.67
CA ALA A 679 -5.56 -21.94 -17.57
C ALA A 679 -6.95 -22.51 -17.86
N ASP A 680 -7.69 -22.01 -18.87
CA ASP A 680 -9.01 -22.50 -19.26
C ASP A 680 -8.91 -23.27 -20.59
N PRO A 681 -9.04 -24.59 -20.61
CA PRO A 681 -8.91 -25.39 -21.84
C PRO A 681 -10.00 -25.09 -22.90
N ARG A 682 -11.06 -24.36 -22.51
CA ARG A 682 -12.12 -23.94 -23.44
C ARG A 682 -11.79 -22.62 -24.15
N ASP A 683 -10.83 -21.85 -23.64
CA ASP A 683 -10.38 -20.63 -24.27
C ASP A 683 -9.25 -20.95 -25.25
N THR A 684 -9.54 -20.79 -26.56
CA THR A 684 -8.56 -21.07 -27.62
C THR A 684 -7.70 -19.86 -27.97
N ALA A 685 -8.04 -18.68 -27.46
CA ALA A 685 -7.29 -17.48 -27.71
C ALA A 685 -6.04 -17.42 -26.82
N PRO A 686 -4.86 -17.02 -27.35
CA PRO A 686 -3.67 -16.88 -26.53
C PRO A 686 -3.82 -15.75 -25.51
N ASP A 687 -3.15 -15.88 -24.37
CA ASP A 687 -2.97 -14.79 -23.45
C ASP A 687 -2.13 -13.67 -24.08
N THR A 688 -2.46 -12.43 -23.75
CA THR A 688 -1.75 -11.22 -24.19
C THR A 688 -1.18 -10.47 -22.98
N ASP A 689 -0.38 -9.45 -23.23
CA ASP A 689 0.12 -8.50 -22.24
C ASP A 689 -0.99 -7.78 -21.45
N ARG A 690 -2.22 -7.77 -21.97
CA ARG A 690 -3.41 -7.20 -21.29
C ARG A 690 -4.22 -8.22 -20.50
N THR A 691 -4.10 -9.51 -20.80
CA THR A 691 -4.86 -10.57 -20.11
C THR A 691 -4.05 -11.31 -19.07
N SER A 692 -2.74 -11.41 -19.26
CA SER A 692 -1.81 -12.18 -18.41
C SER A 692 -0.67 -11.31 -17.90
N VAL A 693 -0.53 -11.26 -16.57
CA VAL A 693 0.64 -10.61 -15.94
C VAL A 693 1.94 -11.30 -16.34
N LEU A 694 1.91 -12.61 -16.55
CA LEU A 694 3.08 -13.39 -16.90
C LEU A 694 3.57 -13.07 -18.32
N VAL A 695 2.65 -12.97 -19.28
CA VAL A 695 2.96 -12.53 -20.66
C VAL A 695 3.43 -11.08 -20.66
N ALA A 696 2.75 -10.20 -19.92
CA ALA A 696 3.15 -8.81 -19.81
C ALA A 696 4.55 -8.66 -19.20
N CYS A 697 4.86 -9.43 -18.16
CA CYS A 697 6.19 -9.41 -17.53
C CYS A 697 7.28 -9.89 -18.49
N ARG A 698 7.02 -10.95 -19.26
CA ARG A 698 7.92 -11.44 -20.29
C ARG A 698 8.18 -10.38 -21.37
N ASP A 699 7.13 -9.82 -21.93
CA ASP A 699 7.22 -8.88 -23.05
C ASP A 699 7.88 -7.56 -22.61
N LEU A 700 7.57 -7.08 -21.40
CA LEU A 700 8.23 -5.91 -20.80
C LEU A 700 9.72 -6.16 -20.55
N THR A 701 10.08 -7.33 -20.01
CA THR A 701 11.47 -7.71 -19.77
C THR A 701 12.22 -7.85 -21.08
N ARG A 702 11.64 -8.44 -22.12
CA ARG A 702 12.22 -8.51 -23.48
C ARG A 702 12.49 -7.12 -24.04
N GLN A 703 11.53 -6.20 -23.91
CA GLN A 703 11.70 -4.82 -24.35
C GLN A 703 12.86 -4.14 -23.62
N MET A 704 12.98 -4.33 -22.31
CA MET A 704 14.05 -3.78 -21.49
C MET A 704 15.44 -4.37 -21.84
N LEU A 705 15.48 -5.64 -22.24
CA LEU A 705 16.70 -6.36 -22.63
C LEU A 705 17.02 -6.28 -24.13
N ALA A 706 16.19 -5.62 -24.93
CA ALA A 706 16.41 -5.48 -26.37
C ALA A 706 17.70 -4.67 -26.64
N ASP A 707 18.52 -5.17 -27.57
CA ASP A 707 19.73 -4.46 -28.00
C ASP A 707 19.34 -3.17 -28.71
N PRO A 708 19.77 -2.00 -28.23
CA PRO A 708 19.46 -0.72 -28.87
C PRO A 708 20.22 -0.51 -30.19
N GLY A 709 21.17 -1.40 -30.52
CA GLY A 709 21.98 -1.33 -31.71
C GLY A 709 23.24 -0.42 -31.60
N PRO A 710 24.17 -0.54 -32.54
CA PRO A 710 25.46 0.14 -32.45
C PRO A 710 25.39 1.65 -32.65
N THR A 711 24.33 2.16 -33.30
CA THR A 711 24.11 3.60 -33.58
C THR A 711 23.31 4.30 -32.47
N ALA A 712 22.87 3.58 -31.45
CA ALA A 712 22.12 4.15 -30.37
C ALA A 712 22.97 5.10 -29.50
N ASP A 713 22.26 5.99 -28.80
CA ASP A 713 22.85 6.88 -27.80
C ASP A 713 23.70 6.10 -26.76
N PRO A 714 24.88 6.63 -26.36
CA PRO A 714 25.75 6.00 -25.36
C PRO A 714 25.01 5.62 -24.05
N ARG A 715 24.05 6.45 -23.59
CA ARG A 715 23.25 6.16 -22.40
C ARG A 715 22.31 4.95 -22.61
N ALA A 716 21.72 4.83 -23.80
CA ALA A 716 20.86 3.68 -24.15
C ALA A 716 21.68 2.37 -24.15
N ARG A 717 22.91 2.39 -24.70
CA ARG A 717 23.82 1.23 -24.67
C ARG A 717 24.26 0.87 -23.25
N LEU A 718 24.57 1.86 -22.42
CA LEU A 718 24.90 1.63 -21.01
C LEU A 718 23.72 1.04 -20.24
N ASN A 719 22.53 1.58 -20.43
CA ASN A 719 21.30 1.04 -19.83
C ASN A 719 21.05 -0.41 -20.23
N HIS A 720 21.24 -0.75 -21.50
CA HIS A 720 21.13 -2.13 -21.98
C HIS A 720 22.14 -3.06 -21.28
N GLN A 721 23.40 -2.62 -21.12
CA GLN A 721 24.41 -3.40 -20.39
C GLN A 721 24.04 -3.63 -18.93
N ILE A 722 23.52 -2.60 -18.26
CA ILE A 722 23.04 -2.68 -16.88
C ILE A 722 21.86 -3.64 -16.80
N HIS A 723 20.85 -3.45 -17.66
CA HIS A 723 19.65 -4.30 -17.67
C HIS A 723 20.00 -5.76 -17.93
N THR A 724 20.88 -6.03 -18.89
CA THR A 724 21.35 -7.39 -19.18
C THR A 724 22.04 -8.02 -17.97
N ALA A 725 22.84 -7.23 -17.25
CA ALA A 725 23.54 -7.71 -16.07
C ALA A 725 22.59 -8.02 -14.90
N VAL A 726 21.59 -7.17 -14.68
CA VAL A 726 20.67 -7.26 -13.52
C VAL A 726 19.49 -8.19 -13.83
N TRP A 727 18.88 -8.06 -15.00
CA TRP A 727 17.61 -8.69 -15.34
C TRP A 727 17.71 -9.87 -16.33
N GLY A 728 18.92 -10.15 -16.84
CA GLY A 728 19.12 -11.20 -17.85
C GLY A 728 18.66 -12.58 -17.41
N LEU A 729 18.81 -12.93 -16.12
CA LEU A 729 18.30 -14.20 -15.59
C LEU A 729 16.77 -14.23 -15.55
N LEU A 730 16.13 -13.16 -15.14
CA LEU A 730 14.66 -13.07 -15.17
C LEU A 730 14.15 -13.20 -16.61
N GLY A 731 14.80 -12.53 -17.58
CA GLY A 731 14.48 -12.64 -18.99
C GLY A 731 14.59 -14.10 -19.47
N HIS A 732 15.66 -14.79 -19.14
CA HIS A 732 15.84 -16.20 -19.47
C HIS A 732 14.73 -17.09 -18.87
N LEU A 733 14.38 -16.91 -17.61
CA LEU A 733 13.31 -17.67 -16.94
C LEU A 733 11.95 -17.44 -17.61
N LEU A 734 11.64 -16.19 -17.94
CA LEU A 734 10.38 -15.82 -18.59
C LEU A 734 10.31 -16.29 -20.05
N ASP A 735 11.43 -16.31 -20.77
CA ASP A 735 11.49 -16.79 -22.14
C ASP A 735 11.41 -18.32 -22.24
N THR A 736 11.87 -19.03 -21.21
CA THR A 736 11.89 -20.50 -21.15
C THR A 736 10.80 -21.08 -20.27
N ILE A 737 9.68 -20.35 -20.07
CA ILE A 737 8.52 -20.87 -19.31
C ILE A 737 8.03 -22.17 -19.96
N ASP A 738 7.89 -23.17 -19.11
CA ASP A 738 7.16 -24.38 -19.46
C ASP A 738 5.66 -24.20 -19.17
N TRP A 739 4.87 -24.13 -20.22
CA TRP A 739 3.41 -23.88 -20.15
C TRP A 739 2.58 -25.14 -19.90
N GLY A 740 3.17 -26.33 -19.84
CA GLY A 740 2.50 -27.59 -19.54
C GLY A 740 2.19 -28.42 -20.73
#